data_099c0697235c8e273701eff73c847fc6
#
_entry.id   099c0697235c8e273701eff73c847fc6
#
_cell.length_a   1.000
_cell.length_b   1.000
_cell.length_c   1.000
_cell.angle_alpha   90.00
_cell.angle_beta   90.00
_cell.angle_gamma   90.00
#
_symmetry.space_group_name_H-M   'P 1'
#
loop_
_entity.id
_entity.type
_entity.pdbx_description
1 polymer ?
#
loop_
_entity_poly.entity_id
_entity_poly.type
_entity_poly.pdbx_seq_one_letter_code
_entity_poly.pdbx_strand_id
1 'polypeptide(L)'
;MTVQRYRIYELSARAVMSYAVEFDGIYQYDLDAAAVDHCLVSSATHEQDSNALFFQILCELHGGRYREVISEDVSEALSEIIFYMNFQKVFDTRGLRQREMIRQKKAESMFRPEGIMLDFSHGSHRYLAFERSGSMSRESRLSFIREDFYEPVRKRIMLDLEMKSCQLSKLYAYNGLMLSSGNRIEGIGIEKKHRVIVVDNPKLTTDREFMVTVQDDGSNNSTRRFYRQEKLQEVKVTCFDGEGLISKAYAEKLDIAYCGAHIHSSFQIRMPYVKGMLHEVDFQDFFKRYHVKMIEDAWGKMHPVESVDMILTVSQFKAFDWFRDCGKDWDDYWKSFRKYNHALYITNVSKETPEALTQLNYQFLATVSIQPEEFRPADLPGGWDHSPEEDERNWLTKATEQLYYDLRVDEHSRRAFFLEALSKPGISKHSKEYYMATVLRKNPLFLNEPVYTKQLDDRAEQVLKDYAVGRLLVPGDIRYLSGDLLALLYHIANKNAALSFEEPPFRTQVLADQFSENSFYAPGAAYEKADSCTLLRNPHIARNEEIQLSVYPEDTLRDHYFSHLTDVVMVDAKMLAAERLGGADYDGDLVRTISDPILNACVRRNYEFEQHGLLSNNVNLPLLNIPSMASPKQDPKDWYARFVTVKNTFSARIGQICNAALDRSVIAYNEKTDPKLRKQYKEETEVLAILSGLEIDAAKTGIRPDLSDYLGRKIQRTPFLKYKTLVEETEERMEWYEDTHREKLNKFFAATDWETVDSPVERLPLLARQLQKGTKKPRTRKAKDEELFIFAREKDWQAKLNPHTLERVGALVEDYEGCLKRIRSCRAPAKEHKRKTDIERILYRRGQEDVYDPDELYALFQTVDSEILSKLRSAIREENWHLMPEAQREAFLLRWLPGEEFEEWYDLLMDFRQYGFRMLGDVVGDIDDANNGADRKQVHRVGDSEAFAAMMQAYIDHPRAKYYRDAVAREGRNLMKEIVNLNHAVRYLVALGRRDLLWDFVPELIERNVLEVKEDA
;
A
#
# COMPACT_ATOMS: atom_id res chain seq x y z
N MET A 1 -11.01 -15.88 14.53
CA MET A 1 -11.28 -14.83 15.54
C MET A 1 -11.73 -13.61 14.82
N THR A 2 -12.81 -12.97 15.20
CA THR A 2 -13.20 -11.66 14.66
C THR A 2 -12.16 -10.65 15.12
N VAL A 3 -11.37 -10.11 14.19
CA VAL A 3 -10.40 -9.06 14.50
C VAL A 3 -11.19 -7.84 14.94
N GLN A 4 -10.97 -7.40 16.16
CA GLN A 4 -11.62 -6.21 16.68
C GLN A 4 -10.81 -5.00 16.27
N ARG A 5 -11.48 -3.97 15.74
CA ARG A 5 -10.85 -2.75 15.25
C ARG A 5 -11.13 -1.61 16.22
N TYR A 6 -10.06 -0.89 16.56
CA TYR A 6 -10.12 0.33 17.38
C TYR A 6 -10.03 1.56 16.50
N ARG A 7 -10.66 2.62 16.96
CA ARG A 7 -10.60 3.91 16.30
C ARG A 7 -9.61 4.82 17.03
N ILE A 8 -8.63 5.35 16.28
CA ILE A 8 -7.74 6.42 16.75
C ILE A 8 -8.08 7.68 15.98
N TYR A 9 -8.16 8.80 16.67
CA TYR A 9 -8.34 10.08 16.01
C TYR A 9 -7.14 10.43 15.15
N GLU A 10 -7.42 10.96 13.96
CA GLU A 10 -6.43 11.57 13.09
C GLU A 10 -6.80 13.04 12.92
N LEU A 11 -5.95 13.94 13.43
CA LEU A 11 -6.13 15.39 13.35
C LEU A 11 -5.30 15.97 12.20
N SER A 12 -5.87 16.90 11.46
CA SER A 12 -5.13 17.68 10.47
C SER A 12 -4.26 18.73 11.17
N ALA A 13 -2.93 18.65 11.03
CA ALA A 13 -2.01 19.64 11.59
C ALA A 13 -2.32 21.05 11.09
N ARG A 14 -2.81 21.17 9.85
CA ARG A 14 -3.19 22.46 9.26
C ARG A 14 -4.43 23.06 9.92
N ALA A 15 -5.44 22.23 10.17
CA ALA A 15 -6.62 22.68 10.89
C ALA A 15 -6.28 23.07 12.34
N VAL A 16 -5.46 22.24 13.01
CA VAL A 16 -4.96 22.56 14.37
C VAL A 16 -4.19 23.87 14.40
N MET A 17 -3.40 24.16 13.37
CA MET A 17 -2.64 25.42 13.28
C MET A 17 -3.52 26.68 13.23
N SER A 18 -4.78 26.57 12.78
CA SER A 18 -5.72 27.69 12.78
C SER A 18 -6.12 28.13 14.21
N TYR A 19 -6.03 27.22 15.18
CA TYR A 19 -6.28 27.50 16.61
C TYR A 19 -5.03 27.88 17.39
N ALA A 20 -3.89 28.07 16.71
CA ALA A 20 -2.66 28.47 17.37
C ALA A 20 -2.76 29.90 17.91
N VAL A 21 -2.48 30.08 19.18
CA VAL A 21 -2.37 31.39 19.84
C VAL A 21 -0.89 31.70 20.05
N GLU A 22 -0.42 32.83 19.53
CA GLU A 22 0.97 33.25 19.70
C GLU A 22 1.13 33.93 21.07
N PHE A 23 2.07 33.39 21.84
CA PHE A 23 2.46 33.96 23.13
C PHE A 23 4.00 34.02 23.21
N ASP A 24 4.53 35.18 23.31
CA ASP A 24 6.00 35.45 23.39
C ASP A 24 6.82 34.76 22.26
N GLY A 25 6.29 34.82 21.04
CA GLY A 25 6.93 34.23 19.84
C GLY A 25 6.81 32.70 19.73
N ILE A 26 6.05 32.08 20.60
CA ILE A 26 5.75 30.63 20.63
C ILE A 26 4.25 30.44 20.39
N TYR A 27 3.90 29.50 19.50
CA TYR A 27 2.51 29.12 19.29
C TYR A 27 2.10 28.07 20.32
N GLN A 28 1.01 28.35 21.02
CA GLN A 28 0.38 27.43 21.97
C GLN A 28 -0.92 26.92 21.38
N TYR A 29 -1.26 25.69 21.73
CA TYR A 29 -2.45 24.98 21.24
C TYR A 29 -3.30 24.55 22.44
N ASP A 30 -4.50 25.11 22.49
CA ASP A 30 -5.52 24.77 23.48
C ASP A 30 -6.83 24.57 22.73
N LEU A 31 -7.18 23.32 22.47
CA LEU A 31 -8.33 22.95 21.64
C LEU A 31 -9.42 22.36 22.51
N ASP A 32 -10.58 23.02 22.53
CA ASP A 32 -11.79 22.44 23.09
C ASP A 32 -12.35 21.31 22.21
N ALA A 33 -13.36 20.59 22.71
CA ALA A 33 -13.94 19.45 22.01
C ALA A 33 -14.49 19.83 20.62
N ALA A 34 -15.06 21.01 20.46
CA ALA A 34 -15.58 21.47 19.17
C ALA A 34 -14.45 21.75 18.18
N ALA A 35 -13.34 22.34 18.66
CA ALA A 35 -12.15 22.55 17.84
C ALA A 35 -11.48 21.23 17.45
N VAL A 36 -11.42 20.26 18.36
CA VAL A 36 -10.93 18.90 18.05
C VAL A 36 -11.76 18.27 16.94
N ASP A 37 -13.10 18.31 17.06
CA ASP A 37 -14.00 17.77 16.03
C ASP A 37 -13.81 18.46 14.67
N HIS A 38 -13.58 19.77 14.66
CA HIS A 38 -13.31 20.52 13.43
C HIS A 38 -11.96 20.14 12.79
N CYS A 39 -10.98 19.73 13.60
CA CYS A 39 -9.66 19.32 13.12
C CYS A 39 -9.59 17.86 12.68
N LEU A 40 -10.64 17.06 12.88
CA LEU A 40 -10.66 15.67 12.43
C LEU A 40 -10.52 15.57 10.91
N VAL A 41 -9.63 14.70 10.47
CA VAL A 41 -9.52 14.36 9.05
C VAL A 41 -10.84 13.75 8.58
N SER A 42 -11.25 14.01 7.34
CA SER A 42 -12.56 13.59 6.78
C SER A 42 -12.85 12.09 6.84
N SER A 43 -11.84 11.26 7.05
CA SER A 43 -11.95 9.84 7.38
C SER A 43 -12.11 9.58 8.88
N ALA A 44 -12.26 10.60 9.66
CA ALA A 44 -12.57 10.78 11.08
C ALA A 44 -11.72 9.96 12.07
N THR A 45 -11.35 8.75 11.76
CA THR A 45 -10.64 7.87 12.66
C THR A 45 -9.82 6.88 11.88
N HIS A 46 -8.62 6.62 12.34
CA HIS A 46 -7.79 5.55 11.80
C HIS A 46 -8.17 4.24 12.49
N GLU A 47 -8.72 3.29 11.74
CA GLU A 47 -9.00 1.97 12.28
C GLU A 47 -7.71 1.18 12.45
N GLN A 48 -7.45 0.70 13.65
CA GLN A 48 -6.33 -0.16 13.98
C GLN A 48 -6.84 -1.52 14.43
N ASP A 49 -6.15 -2.56 14.02
CA ASP A 49 -6.44 -3.90 14.49
C ASP A 49 -6.05 -4.06 15.97
N SER A 50 -6.83 -4.81 16.73
CA SER A 50 -6.54 -5.15 18.13
C SER A 50 -5.14 -5.79 18.34
N ASN A 51 -4.53 -6.25 17.26
CA ASN A 51 -3.22 -6.88 17.23
C ASN A 51 -2.07 -5.89 17.01
N ALA A 52 -2.33 -4.58 16.95
CA ALA A 52 -1.24 -3.61 16.92
C ALA A 52 -0.42 -3.67 18.21
N LEU A 53 0.89 -3.83 18.09
CA LEU A 53 1.80 -4.01 19.23
C LEU A 53 1.67 -2.88 20.23
N PHE A 54 1.54 -1.68 19.73
CA PHE A 54 1.45 -0.47 20.55
C PHE A 54 0.17 -0.42 21.39
N PHE A 55 -0.96 -0.88 20.86
CA PHE A 55 -2.21 -0.92 21.60
C PHE A 55 -2.17 -1.82 22.82
N GLN A 56 -1.49 -2.94 22.69
CA GLN A 56 -1.34 -3.87 23.80
C GLN A 56 -0.57 -3.24 24.97
N ILE A 57 0.45 -2.44 24.66
CA ILE A 57 1.19 -1.67 25.65
C ILE A 57 0.27 -0.65 26.33
N LEU A 58 -0.55 0.07 25.56
CA LEU A 58 -1.48 1.06 26.09
C LEU A 58 -2.57 0.44 26.96
N CYS A 59 -3.16 -0.68 26.54
CA CYS A 59 -4.17 -1.42 27.32
C CYS A 59 -3.62 -1.91 28.66
N GLU A 60 -2.39 -2.44 28.66
CA GLU A 60 -1.74 -2.88 29.91
C GLU A 60 -1.48 -1.72 30.86
N LEU A 61 -1.04 -0.57 30.35
CA LEU A 61 -0.77 0.62 31.17
C LEU A 61 -2.05 1.24 31.72
N HIS A 62 -3.16 1.15 31.00
CA HIS A 62 -4.46 1.66 31.43
C HIS A 62 -5.14 0.79 32.51
N GLY A 63 -4.53 -0.36 32.89
CA GLY A 63 -5.03 -1.23 33.95
C GLY A 63 -6.04 -2.28 33.49
N GLY A 64 -6.23 -2.44 32.19
CA GLY A 64 -7.07 -3.48 31.58
C GLY A 64 -6.28 -4.77 31.33
N ARG A 65 -6.80 -5.91 31.74
CA ARG A 65 -6.33 -7.18 31.20
C ARG A 65 -6.81 -7.29 29.76
N TYR A 66 -5.88 -7.32 28.83
CA TYR A 66 -6.08 -7.35 27.37
C TYR A 66 -7.19 -8.34 26.90
N ARG A 67 -7.46 -9.40 27.66
CA ARG A 67 -8.42 -10.46 27.28
C ARG A 67 -9.88 -10.20 27.67
N GLU A 68 -10.16 -9.29 28.57
CA GLU A 68 -11.50 -9.23 29.20
C GLU A 68 -12.36 -8.02 28.79
N VAL A 69 -11.79 -6.96 28.22
CA VAL A 69 -12.53 -5.73 28.00
C VAL A 69 -12.22 -5.13 26.66
N ILE A 70 -12.94 -5.57 25.65
CA ILE A 70 -13.05 -4.84 24.41
C ILE A 70 -14.51 -4.38 24.31
N SER A 71 -14.87 -3.43 25.17
CA SER A 71 -16.09 -2.64 25.07
C SER A 71 -15.82 -1.35 24.27
N GLU A 72 -16.88 -0.71 23.82
CA GLU A 72 -16.81 0.62 23.22
C GLU A 72 -16.06 1.61 24.12
N ASP A 73 -16.21 1.49 25.43
CA ASP A 73 -15.55 2.31 26.45
C ASP A 73 -14.01 2.25 26.38
N VAL A 74 -13.41 1.10 26.06
CA VAL A 74 -11.95 0.98 25.92
C VAL A 74 -11.45 1.66 24.62
N SER A 75 -12.25 1.63 23.57
CA SER A 75 -11.91 2.33 22.32
C SER A 75 -11.87 3.84 22.52
N GLU A 76 -12.81 4.41 23.27
CA GLU A 76 -12.81 5.83 23.64
C GLU A 76 -11.62 6.16 24.55
N ALA A 77 -11.36 5.36 25.57
CA ALA A 77 -10.24 5.56 26.49
C ALA A 77 -8.86 5.52 25.77
N LEU A 78 -8.70 4.68 24.76
CA LEU A 78 -7.47 4.64 23.96
C LEU A 78 -7.30 5.85 23.05
N SER A 79 -8.39 6.38 22.45
CA SER A 79 -8.36 7.60 21.67
C SER A 79 -8.02 8.85 22.49
N GLU A 80 -8.25 8.80 23.81
CA GLU A 80 -7.81 9.84 24.75
C GLU A 80 -6.34 9.72 25.17
N ILE A 81 -5.70 8.59 24.93
CA ILE A 81 -4.27 8.38 25.25
C ILE A 81 -3.37 8.76 24.08
N ILE A 82 -3.80 8.49 22.84
CA ILE A 82 -3.02 8.70 21.64
C ILE A 82 -3.90 9.15 20.47
N PHE A 83 -3.37 10.05 19.65
CA PHE A 83 -3.96 10.39 18.37
C PHE A 83 -2.84 10.52 17.30
N TYR A 84 -3.23 10.51 16.04
CA TYR A 84 -2.32 10.79 14.93
C TYR A 84 -2.49 12.21 14.44
N MET A 85 -1.37 12.91 14.26
CA MET A 85 -1.33 14.22 13.60
C MET A 85 -0.87 14.04 12.17
N ASN A 86 -1.69 14.50 11.22
CA ASN A 86 -1.38 14.48 9.79
C ASN A 86 -0.76 15.81 9.37
N PHE A 87 0.50 15.75 8.95
CA PHE A 87 1.29 16.90 8.48
C PHE A 87 1.36 16.99 6.96
N GLN A 88 0.43 16.36 6.24
CA GLN A 88 0.43 16.42 4.78
C GLN A 88 0.42 17.86 4.28
N LYS A 89 1.30 18.17 3.34
CA LYS A 89 1.50 19.52 2.76
C LYS A 89 1.94 20.62 3.77
N VAL A 90 2.29 20.28 5.01
CA VAL A 90 2.78 21.24 6.02
C VAL A 90 4.25 21.64 5.77
N PHE A 91 5.07 20.68 5.36
CA PHE A 91 6.52 20.83 5.18
C PHE A 91 6.96 20.94 3.71
N ASP A 92 6.02 21.14 2.79
CA ASP A 92 6.37 21.35 1.38
C ASP A 92 7.03 22.72 1.20
N THR A 93 8.30 22.71 0.76
CA THR A 93 9.20 23.88 0.78
C THR A 93 9.34 24.57 -0.57
N ARG A 94 8.44 24.35 -1.50
CA ARG A 94 8.49 24.96 -2.82
C ARG A 94 8.06 26.42 -2.80
N GLY A 95 8.94 27.28 -2.31
CA GLY A 95 8.81 28.73 -2.22
C GLY A 95 8.89 29.21 -0.77
N LEU A 96 9.97 29.93 -0.42
CA LEU A 96 10.14 30.58 0.89
C LEU A 96 9.20 31.77 1.02
N ARG A 97 7.93 31.53 1.20
CA ARG A 97 6.93 32.57 1.45
C ARG A 97 6.80 32.80 2.95
N GLN A 98 6.45 34.00 3.34
CA GLN A 98 6.26 34.37 4.74
C GLN A 98 5.25 33.46 5.44
N ARG A 99 4.18 33.04 4.76
CA ARG A 99 3.19 32.07 5.24
C ARG A 99 3.78 30.70 5.55
N GLU A 100 4.65 30.20 4.68
CA GLU A 100 5.30 28.90 4.89
C GLU A 100 6.24 28.93 6.10
N MET A 101 6.92 30.07 6.33
CA MET A 101 7.73 30.27 7.52
C MET A 101 6.89 30.28 8.80
N ILE A 102 5.74 30.93 8.80
CA ILE A 102 4.80 30.95 9.93
C ILE A 102 4.24 29.55 10.16
N ARG A 103 3.83 28.84 9.10
CA ARG A 103 3.35 27.46 9.18
C ARG A 103 4.41 26.52 9.76
N GLN A 104 5.65 26.65 9.33
CA GLN A 104 6.75 25.86 9.90
C GLN A 104 6.99 26.17 11.37
N LYS A 105 6.94 27.45 11.80
CA LYS A 105 7.04 27.84 13.22
C LYS A 105 5.87 27.28 14.04
N LYS A 106 4.65 27.34 13.51
CA LYS A 106 3.48 26.72 14.14
C LYS A 106 3.68 25.21 14.32
N ALA A 107 4.11 24.49 13.25
CA ALA A 107 4.40 23.07 13.34
C ALA A 107 5.54 22.76 14.34
N GLU A 108 6.60 23.57 14.35
CA GLU A 108 7.72 23.45 15.31
C GLU A 108 7.23 23.53 16.75
N SER A 109 6.33 24.48 17.04
CA SER A 109 5.79 24.65 18.40
C SER A 109 5.04 23.42 18.92
N MET A 110 4.46 22.60 18.06
CA MET A 110 3.81 21.33 18.45
C MET A 110 4.80 20.29 19.03
N PHE A 111 6.09 20.40 18.70
CA PHE A 111 7.12 19.46 19.17
C PHE A 111 7.80 19.89 20.48
N ARG A 112 7.52 21.11 20.94
CA ARG A 112 8.06 21.62 22.20
C ARG A 112 7.53 20.84 23.40
N PRO A 113 8.20 20.94 24.58
CA PRO A 113 7.73 20.28 25.79
C PRO A 113 6.32 20.70 26.24
N GLU A 114 5.87 21.89 25.83
CA GLU A 114 4.51 22.39 26.08
C GLU A 114 3.44 21.58 25.33
N GLY A 115 3.81 21.00 24.17
CA GLY A 115 2.94 20.12 23.40
C GLY A 115 1.62 20.77 22.96
N ILE A 116 0.57 19.96 22.93
CA ILE A 116 -0.79 20.36 22.54
C ILE A 116 -1.75 19.99 23.66
N MET A 117 -2.63 20.94 24.06
CA MET A 117 -3.73 20.69 24.99
C MET A 117 -4.98 20.36 24.21
N LEU A 118 -5.62 19.25 24.53
CA LEU A 118 -6.90 18.84 23.96
C LEU A 118 -7.92 18.60 25.07
N ASP A 119 -9.11 19.15 24.91
CA ASP A 119 -10.25 18.96 25.80
C ASP A 119 -11.15 17.86 25.25
N PHE A 120 -11.39 16.86 26.09
CA PHE A 120 -12.38 15.82 25.86
C PHE A 120 -13.49 15.89 26.89
N SER A 121 -14.53 15.07 26.75
CA SER A 121 -15.65 15.01 27.65
C SER A 121 -15.28 14.77 29.14
N HIS A 122 -14.07 14.22 29.38
CA HIS A 122 -13.57 13.84 30.71
C HIS A 122 -12.44 14.71 31.25
N GLY A 123 -12.03 15.77 30.55
CA GLY A 123 -11.01 16.74 31.00
C GLY A 123 -10.00 17.14 29.97
N SER A 124 -9.17 18.12 30.30
CA SER A 124 -8.07 18.61 29.44
C SER A 124 -6.81 17.78 29.65
N HIS A 125 -6.20 17.34 28.56
CA HIS A 125 -4.98 16.57 28.61
C HIS A 125 -3.91 17.15 27.68
N ARG A 126 -2.66 17.14 28.14
CA ARG A 126 -1.51 17.53 27.35
C ARG A 126 -0.97 16.32 26.55
N TYR A 127 -0.68 16.57 25.27
CA TYR A 127 -0.12 15.59 24.34
C TYR A 127 1.22 16.04 23.81
N LEU A 128 2.18 15.12 23.75
CA LEU A 128 3.53 15.34 23.28
C LEU A 128 3.76 14.55 21.98
N ALA A 129 4.55 15.16 21.08
CA ALA A 129 5.00 14.48 19.86
C ALA A 129 5.79 13.22 20.22
N PHE A 130 5.41 12.07 19.65
CA PHE A 130 5.93 10.78 20.11
C PHE A 130 6.68 10.05 18.99
N GLU A 131 6.21 8.95 18.49
CA GLU A 131 6.91 8.06 17.56
C GLU A 131 6.11 7.88 16.26
N ARG A 132 6.76 7.33 15.22
CA ARG A 132 6.13 7.02 13.94
C ARG A 132 6.67 5.72 13.35
N SER A 133 5.85 4.98 12.64
CA SER A 133 6.30 3.87 11.80
C SER A 133 6.82 4.38 10.44
N GLY A 134 7.45 3.48 9.67
CA GLY A 134 7.86 3.81 8.31
C GLY A 134 6.69 4.16 7.38
N SER A 135 5.53 3.50 7.52
CA SER A 135 4.32 3.83 6.75
C SER A 135 3.76 5.20 7.16
N MET A 136 3.66 5.47 8.45
CA MET A 136 3.23 6.78 8.95
C MET A 136 4.09 7.92 8.42
N SER A 137 5.42 7.71 8.32
CA SER A 137 6.32 8.70 7.73
C SER A 137 5.99 9.00 6.27
N ARG A 138 5.69 7.98 5.47
CA ARG A 138 5.32 8.16 4.05
C ARG A 138 4.01 8.94 3.89
N GLU A 139 3.09 8.78 4.83
CA GLU A 139 1.80 9.46 4.87
C GLU A 139 1.85 10.79 5.66
N SER A 140 3.04 11.22 6.07
CA SER A 140 3.24 12.44 6.87
C SER A 140 2.52 12.44 8.21
N ARG A 141 2.39 11.28 8.86
CA ARG A 141 1.74 11.11 10.16
C ARG A 141 2.74 10.92 11.28
N LEU A 142 2.42 11.48 12.45
CA LEU A 142 3.14 11.32 13.71
C LEU A 142 2.13 11.03 14.82
N SER A 143 2.46 10.12 15.72
CA SER A 143 1.65 9.94 16.93
C SER A 143 1.94 11.03 17.96
N PHE A 144 0.90 11.45 18.66
CA PHE A 144 0.96 12.30 19.84
C PHE A 144 0.38 11.50 21.00
N ILE A 145 1.13 11.43 22.09
CA ILE A 145 0.74 10.65 23.25
C ILE A 145 0.54 11.56 24.46
N ARG A 146 -0.43 11.23 25.30
CA ARG A 146 -0.70 11.95 26.54
C ARG A 146 0.54 11.94 27.45
N GLU A 147 0.84 13.07 28.09
CA GLU A 147 2.09 13.32 28.83
C GLU A 147 2.37 12.25 29.89
N ASP A 148 1.34 11.83 30.63
CA ASP A 148 1.46 10.81 31.69
C ASP A 148 1.85 9.40 31.17
N PHE A 149 1.58 9.11 29.90
CA PHE A 149 1.96 7.86 29.22
C PHE A 149 3.30 7.95 28.47
N TYR A 150 3.83 9.14 28.25
CA TYR A 150 5.02 9.34 27.41
C TYR A 150 6.22 8.53 27.91
N GLU A 151 6.68 8.76 29.14
CA GLU A 151 7.85 8.05 29.67
C GLU A 151 7.60 6.56 29.97
N PRO A 152 6.44 6.13 30.53
CA PRO A 152 6.14 4.72 30.72
C PRO A 152 6.17 3.92 29.40
N VAL A 153 5.57 4.44 28.34
CA VAL A 153 5.56 3.76 27.02
C VAL A 153 6.96 3.77 26.41
N ARG A 154 7.64 4.91 26.45
CA ARG A 154 8.99 5.05 25.91
C ARG A 154 9.97 4.04 26.54
N LYS A 155 9.99 3.89 27.87
CA LYS A 155 10.83 2.92 28.57
C LYS A 155 10.55 1.48 28.14
N ARG A 156 9.27 1.12 27.94
CA ARG A 156 8.88 -0.21 27.43
C ARG A 156 9.39 -0.46 26.01
N ILE A 157 9.17 0.48 25.11
CA ILE A 157 9.61 0.36 23.72
C ILE A 157 11.14 0.28 23.63
N MET A 158 11.82 1.09 24.43
CA MET A 158 13.29 1.18 24.43
C MET A 158 13.98 0.15 25.33
N LEU A 159 13.25 -0.74 26.01
CA LEU A 159 13.81 -1.76 26.92
C LEU A 159 14.77 -1.17 27.96
N ASP A 160 14.41 -0.04 28.55
CA ASP A 160 15.29 0.72 29.48
C ASP A 160 16.66 1.11 28.89
N LEU A 161 16.76 1.22 27.57
CA LEU A 161 18.00 1.65 26.92
C LEU A 161 18.12 3.17 26.99
N GLU A 162 19.14 3.67 27.64
CA GLU A 162 19.44 5.10 27.74
C GLU A 162 20.66 5.45 26.88
N MET A 163 20.45 6.24 25.85
CA MET A 163 21.49 6.70 24.95
C MET A 163 21.75 8.18 25.14
N LYS A 164 23.04 8.57 25.18
CA LYS A 164 23.44 9.98 25.21
C LYS A 164 23.30 10.65 23.84
N SER A 165 23.54 9.91 22.79
CA SER A 165 23.39 10.38 21.42
C SER A 165 23.13 9.21 20.46
N CYS A 166 22.28 9.44 19.46
CA CYS A 166 22.00 8.49 18.40
C CYS A 166 21.59 9.20 17.11
N GLN A 167 21.49 8.46 16.01
CA GLN A 167 20.84 8.95 14.80
C GLN A 167 19.33 8.95 15.02
N LEU A 168 18.69 10.13 15.15
CA LEU A 168 17.27 10.25 15.49
C LEU A 168 16.36 9.60 14.45
N SER A 169 16.72 9.66 13.18
CA SER A 169 15.96 8.98 12.11
C SER A 169 15.93 7.46 12.29
N LYS A 170 17.06 6.85 12.70
CA LYS A 170 17.11 5.42 13.06
C LYS A 170 16.34 5.13 14.34
N LEU A 171 16.39 6.03 15.33
CA LEU A 171 15.62 5.88 16.57
C LEU A 171 14.12 5.79 16.26
N TYR A 172 13.60 6.73 15.47
CA TYR A 172 12.21 6.69 15.01
C TYR A 172 11.87 5.41 14.23
N ALA A 173 12.77 4.99 13.32
CA ALA A 173 12.55 3.78 12.53
C ALA A 173 12.48 2.52 13.40
N TYR A 174 13.33 2.41 14.41
CA TYR A 174 13.42 1.23 15.28
C TYR A 174 12.35 1.20 16.37
N ASN A 175 12.07 2.35 17.00
CA ASN A 175 10.94 2.47 17.93
C ASN A 175 9.61 2.26 17.20
N GLY A 176 9.51 2.76 15.98
CA GLY A 176 8.36 2.63 15.10
C GLY A 176 8.00 1.19 14.72
N LEU A 177 8.89 0.21 14.91
CA LEU A 177 8.56 -1.21 14.77
C LEU A 177 7.42 -1.62 15.71
N MET A 178 7.33 -1.01 16.89
CA MET A 178 6.27 -1.26 17.86
C MET A 178 4.92 -0.60 17.49
N LEU A 179 4.89 0.27 16.48
CA LEU A 179 3.66 0.86 15.93
C LEU A 179 3.11 0.05 14.73
N SER A 180 3.72 -1.07 14.39
CA SER A 180 3.21 -1.98 13.35
C SER A 180 2.16 -2.93 13.92
N SER A 181 1.31 -3.48 13.05
CA SER A 181 0.35 -4.52 13.40
C SER A 181 1.00 -5.89 13.29
N GLY A 182 0.63 -6.81 14.16
CA GLY A 182 1.10 -8.19 14.14
C GLY A 182 0.33 -9.05 15.12
N ASN A 183 0.24 -10.34 14.84
CA ASN A 183 -0.43 -11.30 15.70
C ASN A 183 0.49 -11.67 16.87
N ARG A 184 0.05 -11.40 18.08
CA ARG A 184 0.77 -11.76 19.31
C ARG A 184 0.78 -13.27 19.51
N ILE A 185 1.95 -13.83 19.74
CA ILE A 185 2.13 -15.26 19.98
C ILE A 185 2.47 -15.49 21.47
N GLU A 186 1.64 -16.28 22.11
CA GLU A 186 1.80 -16.61 23.54
C GLU A 186 2.04 -18.10 23.75
N GLY A 187 2.58 -18.45 24.91
CA GLY A 187 2.73 -19.84 25.33
C GLY A 187 3.86 -20.63 24.66
N ILE A 188 4.63 -20.00 23.78
CA ILE A 188 5.76 -20.67 23.11
C ILE A 188 7.06 -20.67 23.95
N GLY A 189 7.15 -19.83 25.00
CA GLY A 189 8.31 -19.75 25.90
C GLY A 189 9.56 -19.25 25.20
N ILE A 190 9.40 -18.20 24.39
CA ILE A 190 10.49 -17.60 23.59
C ILE A 190 11.65 -17.08 24.46
N GLU A 191 11.33 -16.65 25.68
CA GLU A 191 12.28 -16.07 26.65
C GLU A 191 13.16 -17.11 27.36
N LYS A 192 13.04 -18.40 27.03
CA LYS A 192 13.87 -19.46 27.63
C LYS A 192 15.33 -19.27 27.23
N LYS A 193 16.20 -19.50 28.20
CA LYS A 193 17.65 -19.38 28.00
C LYS A 193 18.16 -20.28 26.87
N HIS A 194 19.05 -19.77 26.04
CA HIS A 194 19.64 -20.39 24.84
C HIS A 194 18.68 -20.63 23.68
N ARG A 195 17.37 -20.41 23.82
CA ARG A 195 16.39 -20.69 22.78
C ARG A 195 16.55 -19.79 21.55
N VAL A 196 16.75 -18.51 21.77
CA VAL A 196 16.98 -17.51 20.71
C VAL A 196 18.37 -16.95 20.86
N ILE A 197 19.17 -17.05 19.82
CA ILE A 197 20.53 -16.50 19.78
C ILE A 197 20.67 -15.53 18.62
N VAL A 198 21.65 -14.64 18.70
CA VAL A 198 22.00 -13.68 17.67
C VAL A 198 23.39 -13.98 17.16
N VAL A 199 23.55 -14.23 15.87
CA VAL A 199 24.87 -14.51 15.25
C VAL A 199 25.31 -13.35 14.37
N ASP A 200 26.61 -13.22 14.13
CA ASP A 200 27.16 -12.22 13.23
C ASP A 200 26.73 -12.49 11.78
N ASN A 201 26.40 -11.42 11.07
CA ASN A 201 26.22 -11.51 9.63
C ASN A 201 27.56 -11.75 8.95
N PRO A 202 27.66 -12.69 8.01
CA PRO A 202 28.80 -12.80 7.12
C PRO A 202 28.97 -11.54 6.28
N LYS A 203 30.21 -11.17 6.03
CA LYS A 203 30.55 -10.03 5.15
C LYS A 203 31.35 -10.53 3.96
N LEU A 204 30.96 -10.08 2.78
CA LEU A 204 31.61 -10.41 1.54
C LEU A 204 32.17 -9.12 0.91
N THR A 205 33.37 -9.20 0.35
CA THR A 205 33.91 -8.19 -0.56
C THR A 205 33.99 -8.84 -1.92
N THR A 206 33.24 -8.30 -2.89
CA THR A 206 33.26 -8.81 -4.26
C THR A 206 34.46 -8.27 -5.03
N ASP A 207 34.69 -8.83 -6.19
CA ASP A 207 35.59 -8.26 -7.19
C ASP A 207 35.15 -6.85 -7.61
N ARG A 208 35.99 -6.18 -8.40
CA ARG A 208 35.66 -4.85 -8.89
C ARG A 208 34.47 -4.87 -9.83
N GLU A 209 33.38 -4.28 -9.38
CA GLU A 209 32.16 -4.09 -10.16
C GLU A 209 32.11 -2.72 -10.82
N PHE A 210 31.70 -2.68 -12.07
CA PHE A 210 31.38 -1.43 -12.76
C PHE A 210 29.99 -0.97 -12.30
N MET A 211 29.93 0.25 -11.74
CA MET A 211 28.69 0.77 -11.19
C MET A 211 28.42 2.20 -11.61
N VAL A 212 27.16 2.49 -11.72
CA VAL A 212 26.65 3.86 -11.79
C VAL A 212 26.19 4.26 -10.37
N THR A 213 26.66 5.38 -9.90
CA THR A 213 26.29 5.93 -8.61
C THR A 213 26.07 7.45 -8.72
N VAL A 214 25.75 8.08 -7.61
CA VAL A 214 25.65 9.54 -7.52
C VAL A 214 26.58 10.05 -6.43
N GLN A 215 27.16 11.20 -6.69
CA GLN A 215 27.98 11.93 -5.72
C GLN A 215 27.21 13.11 -5.16
N ASP A 216 27.22 13.24 -3.83
CA ASP A 216 26.68 14.38 -3.10
C ASP A 216 27.48 15.66 -3.40
N ASP A 217 26.81 16.80 -3.50
CA ASP A 217 27.43 18.12 -3.66
C ASP A 217 28.15 18.65 -2.41
N GLY A 218 28.07 17.90 -1.28
CA GLY A 218 28.70 18.25 -0.03
C GLY A 218 27.99 19.35 0.77
N SER A 219 26.78 19.75 0.36
CA SER A 219 25.98 20.72 1.11
C SER A 219 25.50 20.14 2.44
N ASN A 220 25.39 20.98 3.46
CA ASN A 220 24.86 20.59 4.78
C ASN A 220 23.33 20.68 4.87
N ASN A 221 22.67 20.92 3.76
CA ASN A 221 21.21 21.01 3.71
C ASN A 221 20.54 19.63 3.85
N SER A 222 19.32 19.61 4.33
CA SER A 222 18.51 18.40 4.42
C SER A 222 18.11 17.85 3.04
N THR A 223 18.07 18.72 2.03
CA THR A 223 17.88 18.34 0.62
C THR A 223 19.17 18.59 -0.12
N ARG A 224 19.69 17.56 -0.80
CA ARG A 224 21.02 17.59 -1.43
C ARG A 224 20.93 17.31 -2.91
N ARG A 225 21.79 17.97 -3.68
CA ARG A 225 21.98 17.68 -5.09
C ARG A 225 22.96 16.54 -5.27
N PHE A 226 22.68 15.69 -6.23
CA PHE A 226 23.48 14.53 -6.56
C PHE A 226 23.82 14.53 -8.06
N TYR A 227 25.07 14.23 -8.37
CA TYR A 227 25.59 14.17 -9.73
C TYR A 227 25.95 12.73 -10.09
N ARG A 228 25.59 12.30 -11.30
CA ARG A 228 25.91 10.98 -11.84
C ARG A 228 27.42 10.75 -11.86
N GLN A 229 27.86 9.60 -11.43
CA GLN A 229 29.25 9.18 -11.43
C GLN A 229 29.34 7.69 -11.82
N GLU A 230 30.34 7.33 -12.62
CA GLU A 230 30.69 5.95 -12.92
C GLU A 230 31.97 5.58 -12.13
N LYS A 231 31.98 4.39 -11.58
CA LYS A 231 33.10 3.87 -10.79
C LYS A 231 33.32 2.40 -11.06
N LEU A 232 34.59 2.00 -10.97
CA LEU A 232 34.98 0.60 -10.88
C LEU A 232 35.58 0.37 -9.49
N GLN A 233 34.86 -0.33 -8.63
CA GLN A 233 35.29 -0.56 -7.24
C GLN A 233 34.77 -1.88 -6.67
N GLU A 234 35.44 -2.37 -5.61
CA GLU A 234 34.96 -3.49 -4.83
C GLU A 234 33.67 -3.12 -4.08
N VAL A 235 32.70 -4.04 -4.04
CA VAL A 235 31.47 -3.88 -3.28
C VAL A 235 31.54 -4.71 -2.01
N LYS A 236 31.25 -4.08 -0.88
CA LYS A 236 31.16 -4.75 0.42
C LYS A 236 29.72 -5.00 0.77
N VAL A 237 29.37 -6.25 0.95
CA VAL A 237 28.01 -6.71 1.24
C VAL A 237 27.93 -7.29 2.63
N THR A 238 26.88 -6.94 3.36
CA THR A 238 26.44 -7.65 4.57
C THR A 238 25.43 -8.70 4.15
N CYS A 239 25.86 -9.97 4.14
CA CYS A 239 25.00 -11.06 3.71
C CYS A 239 23.90 -11.32 4.73
N PHE A 240 22.74 -11.82 4.28
CA PHE A 240 21.59 -12.18 5.12
C PHE A 240 21.05 -11.00 5.94
N ASP A 241 20.99 -9.78 5.37
CA ASP A 241 20.53 -8.60 6.11
C ASP A 241 19.03 -8.71 6.41
N GLY A 242 18.71 -8.95 7.68
CA GLY A 242 17.34 -9.11 8.16
C GLY A 242 16.79 -10.53 8.08
N GLU A 243 17.64 -11.54 7.86
CA GLU A 243 17.26 -12.94 7.72
C GLU A 243 17.82 -13.81 8.85
N GLY A 244 17.09 -14.85 9.23
CA GLY A 244 17.45 -15.81 10.26
C GLY A 244 16.74 -17.15 10.07
N LEU A 245 16.98 -18.06 11.00
CA LEU A 245 16.52 -19.46 10.95
C LEU A 245 15.63 -19.79 12.15
N ILE A 246 14.67 -20.68 11.94
CA ILE A 246 13.86 -21.30 13.00
C ILE A 246 13.91 -22.81 12.86
N SER A 247 14.10 -23.55 13.98
CA SER A 247 14.11 -25.00 13.95
C SER A 247 12.71 -25.55 13.57
N LYS A 248 12.69 -26.68 12.87
CA LYS A 248 11.44 -27.32 12.44
C LYS A 248 10.45 -27.52 13.58
N ALA A 249 10.90 -28.05 14.71
CA ALA A 249 10.04 -28.29 15.87
C ALA A 249 9.47 -27.00 16.48
N TYR A 250 10.23 -25.92 16.40
CA TYR A 250 9.78 -24.63 16.95
C TYR A 250 8.92 -23.85 15.94
N ALA A 251 9.16 -24.00 14.65
CA ALA A 251 8.29 -23.50 13.58
C ALA A 251 6.89 -24.11 13.67
N GLU A 252 6.80 -25.44 13.83
CA GLU A 252 5.53 -26.12 14.07
C GLU A 252 4.80 -25.56 15.30
N LYS A 253 5.52 -25.40 16.41
CA LYS A 253 4.95 -24.85 17.63
C LYS A 253 4.49 -23.40 17.48
N LEU A 254 5.25 -22.60 16.75
CA LEU A 254 4.94 -21.21 16.43
C LEU A 254 3.68 -21.11 15.58
N ASP A 255 3.61 -21.92 14.53
CA ASP A 255 2.50 -21.90 13.56
C ASP A 255 1.20 -22.41 14.17
N ILE A 256 1.25 -23.49 14.98
CA ILE A 256 0.10 -23.96 15.75
C ILE A 256 -0.42 -22.85 16.69
N ALA A 257 0.47 -22.10 17.33
CA ALA A 257 0.07 -20.97 18.17
C ALA A 257 -0.51 -19.81 17.36
N TYR A 258 -0.07 -19.64 16.12
CA TYR A 258 -0.54 -18.60 15.20
C TYR A 258 -1.90 -18.92 14.57
N CYS A 259 -2.06 -20.07 13.94
CA CYS A 259 -3.23 -20.41 13.15
C CYS A 259 -3.92 -21.75 13.52
N GLY A 260 -3.38 -22.50 14.48
CA GLY A 260 -3.92 -23.79 14.94
C GLY A 260 -3.46 -25.01 14.14
N ALA A 261 -2.61 -24.82 13.13
CA ALA A 261 -2.05 -25.89 12.30
C ALA A 261 -0.60 -25.53 11.91
N HIS A 262 0.17 -26.47 11.39
CA HIS A 262 1.47 -26.23 10.80
C HIS A 262 1.35 -26.26 9.28
N ILE A 263 1.30 -25.06 8.67
CA ILE A 263 1.10 -24.88 7.23
C ILE A 263 2.09 -23.87 6.62
N HIS A 264 2.77 -23.07 7.46
CA HIS A 264 3.71 -22.06 7.01
C HIS A 264 5.15 -22.45 7.34
N SER A 265 6.06 -22.11 6.44
CA SER A 265 7.49 -22.41 6.57
C SER A 265 8.37 -21.17 6.73
N SER A 266 7.80 -19.98 6.54
CA SER A 266 8.52 -18.70 6.70
C SER A 266 7.66 -17.71 7.47
N PHE A 267 8.30 -16.98 8.40
CA PHE A 267 7.62 -16.10 9.34
C PHE A 267 8.31 -14.74 9.41
N GLN A 268 7.59 -13.67 9.09
CA GLN A 268 8.08 -12.32 9.35
C GLN A 268 7.74 -11.92 10.77
N ILE A 269 8.77 -11.70 11.57
CA ILE A 269 8.62 -11.46 13.02
C ILE A 269 8.85 -10.01 13.41
N ARG A 270 8.27 -9.66 14.57
CA ARG A 270 8.53 -8.41 15.32
C ARG A 270 8.69 -8.71 16.80
N MET A 271 9.67 -8.04 17.39
CA MET A 271 9.83 -7.84 18.84
C MET A 271 10.47 -6.46 19.03
N PRO A 272 10.57 -5.92 20.26
CA PRO A 272 11.30 -4.68 20.46
C PRO A 272 12.71 -4.75 19.84
N TYR A 273 13.01 -3.83 18.91
CA TYR A 273 14.25 -3.78 18.15
C TYR A 273 14.57 -4.98 17.24
N VAL A 274 13.69 -5.96 17.14
CA VAL A 274 13.87 -7.12 16.26
C VAL A 274 12.87 -7.07 15.12
N LYS A 275 13.39 -7.19 13.91
CA LYS A 275 12.61 -7.26 12.65
C LYS A 275 13.35 -8.19 11.69
N GLY A 276 12.62 -9.10 11.04
CA GLY A 276 13.17 -9.89 9.94
C GLY A 276 12.33 -11.11 9.60
N MET A 277 12.83 -11.87 8.64
CA MET A 277 12.29 -13.16 8.25
C MET A 277 12.99 -14.28 9.00
N LEU A 278 12.23 -15.32 9.33
CA LEU A 278 12.72 -16.60 9.80
C LEU A 278 12.25 -17.68 8.84
N HIS A 279 13.17 -18.49 8.36
CA HIS A 279 12.89 -19.64 7.51
C HIS A 279 13.04 -20.92 8.31
N GLU A 280 12.09 -21.83 8.14
CA GLU A 280 12.14 -23.15 8.79
C GLU A 280 13.27 -23.98 8.20
N VAL A 281 14.17 -24.44 9.05
CA VAL A 281 15.30 -25.29 8.67
C VAL A 281 15.62 -26.26 9.79
N ASP A 282 15.84 -27.52 9.44
CA ASP A 282 16.36 -28.50 10.39
C ASP A 282 17.88 -28.32 10.62
N PHE A 283 18.24 -27.13 11.11
CA PHE A 283 19.64 -26.81 11.37
C PHE A 283 20.25 -27.65 12.52
N GLN A 284 19.43 -28.22 13.40
CA GLN A 284 19.90 -29.11 14.46
C GLN A 284 20.41 -30.41 13.86
N ASP A 285 19.72 -30.98 12.86
CA ASP A 285 20.21 -32.14 12.11
C ASP A 285 21.48 -31.76 11.29
N PHE A 286 21.49 -30.63 10.63
CA PHE A 286 22.66 -30.15 9.91
C PHE A 286 23.91 -30.08 10.81
N PHE A 287 23.82 -29.40 11.95
CA PHE A 287 24.94 -29.28 12.87
C PHE A 287 25.34 -30.61 13.50
N LYS A 288 24.39 -31.49 13.78
CA LYS A 288 24.69 -32.84 14.24
C LYS A 288 25.45 -33.65 13.19
N ARG A 289 25.06 -33.58 11.93
CA ARG A 289 25.72 -34.20 10.79
C ARG A 289 27.16 -33.76 10.68
N TYR A 290 27.43 -32.49 10.97
CA TYR A 290 28.78 -31.94 10.94
C TYR A 290 29.48 -31.88 12.32
N HIS A 291 28.98 -32.61 13.33
CA HIS A 291 29.52 -32.72 14.68
C HIS A 291 29.68 -31.39 15.43
N VAL A 292 28.93 -30.35 15.04
CA VAL A 292 28.86 -29.06 15.76
C VAL A 292 27.91 -29.21 16.95
N LYS A 293 28.46 -29.09 18.19
CA LYS A 293 27.67 -29.24 19.44
C LYS A 293 27.26 -27.90 20.04
N MET A 294 28.03 -26.87 19.76
CA MET A 294 27.87 -25.54 20.36
C MET A 294 27.88 -24.49 19.27
N ILE A 295 27.06 -23.42 19.40
CA ILE A 295 27.03 -22.25 18.53
C ILE A 295 27.47 -21.03 19.34
N GLU A 296 28.41 -20.26 18.82
CA GLU A 296 28.85 -18.99 19.38
C GLU A 296 27.97 -17.85 18.89
N ASP A 297 27.44 -17.03 19.81
CA ASP A 297 26.66 -15.83 19.49
C ASP A 297 27.55 -14.61 19.16
N ALA A 298 26.93 -13.50 18.81
CA ALA A 298 27.62 -12.26 18.49
C ALA A 298 28.35 -11.57 19.66
N TRP A 299 28.10 -12.02 20.90
CA TRP A 299 28.82 -11.58 22.11
C TRP A 299 29.90 -12.57 22.56
N GLY A 300 30.11 -13.65 21.81
CA GLY A 300 31.11 -14.69 22.13
C GLY A 300 30.64 -15.73 23.17
N LYS A 301 29.34 -15.82 23.43
CA LYS A 301 28.79 -16.84 24.33
C LYS A 301 28.47 -18.11 23.55
N MET A 302 28.74 -19.26 24.18
CA MET A 302 28.47 -20.59 23.59
C MET A 302 27.08 -21.12 24.00
N HIS A 303 26.35 -21.64 23.04
CA HIS A 303 24.98 -22.18 23.21
C HIS A 303 24.95 -23.65 22.71
N PRO A 304 24.40 -24.61 23.47
CA PRO A 304 24.20 -25.97 22.98
C PRO A 304 23.20 -25.98 21.81
N VAL A 305 23.58 -26.56 20.68
CA VAL A 305 22.75 -26.63 19.46
C VAL A 305 21.33 -27.15 19.75
N GLU A 306 21.22 -28.20 20.56
CA GLU A 306 19.94 -28.80 20.96
C GLU A 306 19.01 -27.88 21.76
N SER A 307 19.54 -26.79 22.31
CA SER A 307 18.76 -25.78 23.07
C SER A 307 18.38 -24.60 22.23
N VAL A 308 18.91 -24.48 21.02
CA VAL A 308 18.64 -23.35 20.11
C VAL A 308 17.47 -23.69 19.22
N ASP A 309 16.46 -22.84 19.26
CA ASP A 309 15.25 -22.94 18.43
C ASP A 309 15.19 -21.85 17.36
N MET A 310 15.83 -20.69 17.60
CA MET A 310 15.87 -19.58 16.65
C MET A 310 17.27 -18.99 16.57
N ILE A 311 17.75 -18.75 15.36
CA ILE A 311 19.00 -18.09 15.07
C ILE A 311 18.66 -16.79 14.34
N LEU A 312 18.85 -15.66 15.04
CA LEU A 312 18.76 -14.32 14.46
C LEU A 312 20.14 -13.86 14.01
N THR A 313 20.19 -13.02 12.99
CA THR A 313 21.40 -12.28 12.63
C THR A 313 21.46 -10.92 13.35
N VAL A 314 22.66 -10.36 13.49
CA VAL A 314 22.86 -9.00 14.06
C VAL A 314 22.03 -7.96 13.30
N SER A 315 21.86 -8.11 12.00
CA SER A 315 21.05 -7.21 11.19
C SER A 315 19.55 -7.26 11.50
N GLN A 316 19.04 -8.38 12.05
CA GLN A 316 17.68 -8.46 12.57
C GLN A 316 17.51 -7.76 13.91
N PHE A 317 18.53 -7.79 14.76
CA PHE A 317 18.55 -7.06 16.03
C PHE A 317 19.06 -5.63 15.82
N LYS A 318 18.19 -4.73 15.40
CA LYS A 318 18.50 -3.36 14.98
C LYS A 318 19.20 -2.51 16.05
N ALA A 319 19.07 -2.85 17.32
CA ALA A 319 19.71 -2.15 18.44
C ALA A 319 21.03 -2.79 18.92
N PHE A 320 21.60 -3.74 18.17
CA PHE A 320 22.83 -4.45 18.58
C PHE A 320 23.96 -3.50 19.01
N ASP A 321 24.31 -2.52 18.15
CA ASP A 321 25.35 -1.54 18.46
C ASP A 321 25.00 -0.67 19.66
N TRP A 322 23.72 -0.30 19.83
CA TRP A 322 23.28 0.51 20.96
C TRP A 322 23.37 -0.24 22.28
N PHE A 323 23.02 -1.53 22.30
CA PHE A 323 23.19 -2.39 23.48
C PHE A 323 24.67 -2.52 23.83
N ARG A 324 25.53 -2.82 22.85
CA ARG A 324 26.95 -2.90 23.03
C ARG A 324 27.58 -1.60 23.54
N ASP A 325 27.24 -0.46 22.96
CA ASP A 325 27.71 0.87 23.34
C ASP A 325 27.25 1.24 24.76
N CYS A 326 26.14 0.69 25.26
CA CYS A 326 25.66 0.83 26.63
C CYS A 326 26.19 -0.24 27.57
N GLY A 327 27.07 -1.14 27.13
CA GLY A 327 27.61 -2.23 27.93
C GLY A 327 26.58 -3.32 28.30
N LYS A 328 25.53 -3.46 27.49
CA LYS A 328 24.46 -4.45 27.64
C LYS A 328 24.60 -5.57 26.60
N ASP A 329 24.07 -6.74 26.93
CA ASP A 329 24.08 -7.92 26.07
C ASP A 329 22.67 -8.50 25.83
N TRP A 330 22.61 -9.67 25.22
CA TRP A 330 21.36 -10.37 24.92
C TRP A 330 20.59 -10.86 26.16
N ASP A 331 21.30 -11.14 27.26
CA ASP A 331 20.66 -11.48 28.53
C ASP A 331 19.96 -10.26 29.15
N ASP A 332 20.53 -9.06 29.01
CA ASP A 332 19.89 -7.81 29.43
C ASP A 332 18.64 -7.47 28.57
N TYR A 333 18.70 -7.79 27.26
CA TYR A 333 17.52 -7.72 26.41
C TYR A 333 16.37 -8.57 26.98
N TRP A 334 16.62 -9.86 27.24
CA TRP A 334 15.58 -10.75 27.75
C TRP A 334 15.11 -10.39 29.16
N LYS A 335 15.96 -9.81 29.98
CA LYS A 335 15.58 -9.29 31.29
C LYS A 335 14.54 -8.15 31.15
N SER A 336 14.79 -7.18 30.29
CA SER A 336 13.84 -6.08 30.02
C SER A 336 12.59 -6.57 29.27
N PHE A 337 12.74 -7.51 28.35
CA PHE A 337 11.63 -8.14 27.64
C PHE A 337 10.62 -8.79 28.62
N ARG A 338 11.11 -9.59 29.57
CA ARG A 338 10.26 -10.18 30.62
C ARG A 338 9.68 -9.13 31.58
N LYS A 339 10.47 -8.12 31.97
CA LYS A 339 10.02 -7.03 32.86
C LYS A 339 8.79 -6.33 32.30
N TYR A 340 8.73 -6.12 31.00
CA TYR A 340 7.67 -5.40 30.30
C TYR A 340 6.63 -6.29 29.62
N ASN A 341 6.63 -7.59 29.89
CA ASN A 341 5.69 -8.57 29.34
C ASN A 341 5.57 -8.50 27.81
N HIS A 342 6.72 -8.30 27.13
CA HIS A 342 6.77 -8.34 25.68
C HIS A 342 6.53 -9.74 25.14
N ALA A 343 6.14 -9.82 23.86
CA ALA A 343 5.92 -11.08 23.16
C ALA A 343 6.56 -11.06 21.77
N LEU A 344 6.63 -12.22 21.15
CA LEU A 344 6.86 -12.34 19.72
C LEU A 344 5.57 -12.03 18.97
N TYR A 345 5.69 -11.33 17.84
CA TYR A 345 4.59 -11.03 16.95
C TYR A 345 4.92 -11.52 15.54
N ILE A 346 3.95 -12.14 14.86
CA ILE A 346 4.03 -12.48 13.45
C ILE A 346 3.30 -11.40 12.67
N THR A 347 3.99 -10.77 11.73
CA THR A 347 3.44 -9.72 10.86
C THR A 347 3.08 -10.22 9.47
N ASN A 348 3.73 -11.27 9.01
CA ASN A 348 3.44 -11.96 7.76
C ASN A 348 3.96 -13.41 7.82
N VAL A 349 3.41 -14.27 6.98
CA VAL A 349 3.79 -15.69 6.86
C VAL A 349 3.91 -16.08 5.39
N SER A 350 4.50 -17.24 5.14
CA SER A 350 4.58 -17.85 3.82
C SER A 350 3.19 -18.11 3.22
N LYS A 351 3.13 -18.22 1.91
CA LYS A 351 1.95 -18.70 1.21
C LYS A 351 1.83 -20.23 1.35
N GLU A 352 0.59 -20.72 1.43
CA GLU A 352 0.33 -22.16 1.51
C GLU A 352 0.66 -22.86 0.19
N THR A 353 0.43 -22.19 -0.94
CA THR A 353 0.67 -22.76 -2.27
C THR A 353 1.33 -21.72 -3.18
N PRO A 354 2.33 -22.11 -3.99
CA PRO A 354 2.91 -21.25 -4.99
C PRO A 354 1.89 -20.84 -6.05
N GLU A 355 1.99 -19.62 -6.57
CA GLU A 355 1.17 -19.16 -7.70
C GLU A 355 1.85 -19.58 -9.01
N ALA A 356 1.05 -19.95 -10.02
CA ALA A 356 1.54 -20.27 -11.35
C ALA A 356 1.67 -19.02 -12.24
N LEU A 357 0.95 -17.96 -11.91
CA LEU A 357 0.92 -16.69 -12.62
C LEU A 357 1.19 -15.53 -11.66
N THR A 358 2.01 -14.60 -12.09
CA THR A 358 2.24 -13.33 -11.39
C THR A 358 1.77 -12.14 -12.22
N GLN A 359 1.41 -11.06 -11.54
CA GLN A 359 0.96 -9.83 -12.21
C GLN A 359 2.14 -8.89 -12.42
N LEU A 360 2.42 -8.52 -13.66
CA LEU A 360 3.48 -7.58 -14.00
C LEU A 360 3.19 -6.16 -13.53
N ASN A 361 4.26 -5.37 -13.46
CA ASN A 361 4.20 -3.93 -13.33
C ASN A 361 4.48 -3.27 -14.69
N TYR A 362 3.71 -2.24 -15.04
CA TYR A 362 3.89 -1.45 -16.25
C TYR A 362 5.30 -0.84 -16.39
N GLN A 363 5.98 -0.60 -15.28
CA GLN A 363 7.34 -0.05 -15.28
C GLN A 363 8.32 -1.02 -15.95
N PHE A 364 8.24 -2.30 -15.63
CA PHE A 364 9.06 -3.33 -16.27
C PHE A 364 8.78 -3.44 -17.77
N LEU A 365 7.50 -3.40 -18.15
CA LEU A 365 7.14 -3.43 -19.58
C LEU A 365 7.70 -2.27 -20.39
N ALA A 366 7.98 -1.13 -19.75
CA ALA A 366 8.60 0.02 -20.40
C ALA A 366 10.12 -0.09 -20.55
N THR A 367 10.76 -1.04 -19.86
CA THR A 367 12.22 -1.25 -19.90
C THR A 367 12.65 -2.42 -20.80
N VAL A 368 11.76 -3.37 -21.07
CA VAL A 368 12.08 -4.56 -21.87
C VAL A 368 11.87 -4.36 -23.38
N SER A 369 12.71 -4.98 -24.18
CA SER A 369 12.66 -4.93 -25.66
C SER A 369 11.68 -5.98 -26.21
N ILE A 370 10.37 -5.70 -26.09
CA ILE A 370 9.29 -6.55 -26.58
C ILE A 370 9.05 -6.25 -28.06
N GLN A 371 9.07 -7.27 -28.92
CA GLN A 371 8.66 -7.13 -30.31
C GLN A 371 7.12 -7.11 -30.44
N PRO A 372 6.54 -6.38 -31.41
CA PRO A 372 5.08 -6.27 -31.52
C PRO A 372 4.37 -7.64 -31.61
N GLU A 373 4.96 -8.60 -32.29
CA GLU A 373 4.39 -9.95 -32.47
C GLU A 373 4.47 -10.81 -31.21
N GLU A 374 5.49 -10.60 -30.37
CA GLU A 374 5.63 -11.25 -29.07
C GLU A 374 4.60 -10.70 -28.06
N PHE A 375 4.28 -9.41 -28.22
CA PHE A 375 3.32 -8.74 -27.36
C PHE A 375 1.90 -9.21 -27.66
N ARG A 376 1.51 -9.14 -28.92
CA ARG A 376 0.25 -9.64 -29.46
C ARG A 376 0.33 -9.80 -30.98
N PRO A 377 0.03 -10.99 -31.54
CA PRO A 377 0.05 -11.19 -32.99
C PRO A 377 -0.87 -10.21 -33.74
N ALA A 378 -0.41 -9.70 -34.86
CA ALA A 378 -1.14 -8.67 -35.64
C ALA A 378 -2.42 -9.22 -36.28
N ASP A 379 -2.49 -10.51 -36.55
CA ASP A 379 -3.63 -11.21 -37.15
C ASP A 379 -4.75 -11.54 -36.13
N LEU A 380 -4.50 -11.32 -34.83
CA LEU A 380 -5.53 -11.42 -33.81
C LEU A 380 -6.38 -10.16 -33.80
N PRO A 381 -7.65 -10.22 -34.17
CA PRO A 381 -8.56 -9.09 -34.11
C PRO A 381 -8.75 -8.66 -32.64
N GLY A 382 -9.19 -7.43 -32.42
CA GLY A 382 -9.55 -6.93 -31.10
C GLY A 382 -10.82 -7.55 -30.55
N GLY A 383 -10.89 -8.85 -30.51
CA GLY A 383 -12.04 -9.64 -30.02
C GLY A 383 -11.85 -11.09 -30.42
N TRP A 384 -12.42 -11.97 -29.61
CA TRP A 384 -12.34 -13.39 -29.81
C TRP A 384 -13.69 -13.95 -30.21
N ASP A 385 -13.72 -14.67 -31.32
CA ASP A 385 -14.88 -15.52 -31.66
C ASP A 385 -14.78 -16.89 -30.97
N HIS A 386 -13.59 -17.25 -30.47
CA HIS A 386 -13.27 -18.47 -29.72
C HIS A 386 -12.26 -18.17 -28.59
N SER A 387 -12.06 -19.13 -27.69
CA SER A 387 -11.15 -18.97 -26.54
C SER A 387 -9.69 -18.77 -26.97
N PRO A 388 -8.93 -17.94 -26.28
CA PRO A 388 -7.47 -17.84 -26.43
C PRO A 388 -6.73 -19.18 -26.26
N GLU A 389 -7.26 -20.13 -25.51
CA GLU A 389 -6.69 -21.48 -25.36
C GLU A 389 -6.66 -22.28 -26.66
N GLU A 390 -7.59 -21.99 -27.59
CA GLU A 390 -7.64 -22.66 -28.89
C GLU A 390 -6.50 -22.25 -29.82
N ASP A 391 -5.81 -21.12 -29.55
CA ASP A 391 -4.63 -20.70 -30.31
C ASP A 391 -3.37 -21.29 -29.66
N GLU A 392 -2.66 -22.14 -30.39
CA GLU A 392 -1.42 -22.78 -29.92
C GLU A 392 -0.24 -21.81 -29.78
N ARG A 393 -0.31 -20.66 -30.41
CA ARG A 393 0.73 -19.63 -30.30
C ARG A 393 0.76 -19.01 -28.91
N ASN A 394 1.91 -18.58 -28.47
CA ASN A 394 2.06 -17.81 -27.24
C ASN A 394 2.39 -16.35 -27.50
N TRP A 395 1.83 -15.46 -26.70
CA TRP A 395 2.12 -14.02 -26.69
C TRP A 395 1.91 -13.47 -25.28
N LEU A 396 2.52 -12.32 -25.02
CA LEU A 396 2.62 -11.79 -23.64
C LEU A 396 1.27 -11.47 -22.98
N THR A 397 0.28 -11.01 -23.73
CA THR A 397 -1.02 -10.65 -23.15
C THR A 397 -2.00 -11.82 -23.04
N LYS A 398 -1.63 -13.02 -23.55
CA LYS A 398 -2.52 -14.19 -23.67
C LYS A 398 -3.22 -14.57 -22.37
N ALA A 399 -2.48 -14.75 -21.27
CA ALA A 399 -3.05 -15.17 -20.00
C ALA A 399 -4.06 -14.14 -19.43
N THR A 400 -3.80 -12.86 -19.62
CA THR A 400 -4.74 -11.80 -19.19
C THR A 400 -6.00 -11.77 -20.06
N GLU A 401 -5.84 -11.96 -21.36
CA GLU A 401 -6.96 -12.07 -22.32
C GLU A 401 -7.78 -13.31 -22.06
N GLN A 402 -7.13 -14.43 -21.72
CA GLN A 402 -7.79 -15.66 -21.31
C GLN A 402 -8.64 -15.46 -20.06
N LEU A 403 -8.07 -14.88 -19.00
CA LEU A 403 -8.83 -14.59 -17.78
C LEU A 403 -10.05 -13.69 -18.05
N TYR A 404 -9.89 -12.69 -18.91
CA TYR A 404 -11.02 -11.83 -19.31
C TYR A 404 -12.09 -12.62 -20.06
N TYR A 405 -11.69 -13.46 -21.00
CA TYR A 405 -12.61 -14.33 -21.77
C TYR A 405 -13.35 -15.29 -20.83
N ASP A 406 -12.63 -15.95 -19.94
CA ASP A 406 -13.20 -16.91 -18.99
C ASP A 406 -14.29 -16.27 -18.11
N LEU A 407 -14.01 -15.10 -17.56
CA LEU A 407 -14.98 -14.38 -16.73
C LEU A 407 -16.22 -13.92 -17.51
N ARG A 408 -16.08 -13.69 -18.82
CA ARG A 408 -17.15 -13.13 -19.67
C ARG A 408 -17.95 -14.19 -20.41
N VAL A 409 -17.33 -15.28 -20.83
CA VAL A 409 -17.87 -16.21 -21.83
C VAL A 409 -17.93 -17.65 -21.34
N ASP A 410 -16.86 -18.16 -20.72
CA ASP A 410 -16.78 -19.55 -20.33
C ASP A 410 -17.62 -19.87 -19.08
N GLU A 411 -18.65 -20.73 -19.24
CA GLU A 411 -19.57 -21.06 -18.16
C GLU A 411 -18.90 -21.83 -17.03
N HIS A 412 -17.97 -22.73 -17.35
CA HIS A 412 -17.23 -23.51 -16.37
C HIS A 412 -16.37 -22.61 -15.48
N SER A 413 -15.57 -21.73 -16.08
CA SER A 413 -14.70 -20.79 -15.36
C SER A 413 -15.49 -19.76 -14.55
N ARG A 414 -16.59 -19.26 -15.10
CA ARG A 414 -17.52 -18.35 -14.38
C ARG A 414 -18.09 -19.02 -13.12
N ARG A 415 -18.39 -20.31 -13.20
CA ARG A 415 -18.86 -21.09 -12.05
C ARG A 415 -17.72 -21.35 -11.06
N ALA A 416 -16.56 -21.77 -11.55
CA ALA A 416 -15.37 -22.03 -10.73
C ALA A 416 -14.95 -20.81 -9.91
N PHE A 417 -15.06 -19.60 -10.46
CA PHE A 417 -14.80 -18.33 -9.76
C PHE A 417 -15.53 -18.22 -8.40
N PHE A 418 -16.80 -18.63 -8.35
CA PHE A 418 -17.55 -18.62 -7.09
C PHE A 418 -17.22 -19.82 -6.21
N LEU A 419 -17.07 -21.00 -6.80
CA LEU A 419 -16.83 -22.24 -6.03
C LEU A 419 -15.45 -22.26 -5.37
N GLU A 420 -14.47 -21.56 -5.93
CA GLU A 420 -13.14 -21.39 -5.33
C GLU A 420 -13.22 -20.77 -3.92
N ALA A 421 -14.19 -19.90 -3.68
CA ALA A 421 -14.41 -19.32 -2.36
C ALA A 421 -14.64 -20.37 -1.24
N LEU A 422 -15.17 -21.56 -1.58
CA LEU A 422 -15.39 -22.64 -0.60
C LEU A 422 -14.10 -23.36 -0.19
N SER A 423 -13.06 -23.26 -1.00
CA SER A 423 -11.75 -23.89 -0.76
C SER A 423 -10.79 -22.97 -0.03
N LYS A 424 -11.08 -21.65 0.05
CA LYS A 424 -10.18 -20.67 0.69
C LYS A 424 -10.16 -20.86 2.21
N PRO A 425 -8.98 -21.08 2.83
CA PRO A 425 -8.87 -21.12 4.28
C PRO A 425 -9.30 -19.76 4.87
N GLY A 426 -9.98 -19.82 6.00
CA GLY A 426 -10.41 -18.64 6.75
C GLY A 426 -11.67 -17.91 6.23
N ILE A 427 -12.31 -18.39 5.15
CA ILE A 427 -13.57 -17.79 4.70
C ILE A 427 -14.65 -17.96 5.78
N SER A 428 -15.31 -16.88 6.13
CA SER A 428 -16.42 -16.94 7.08
C SER A 428 -17.61 -17.68 6.48
N LYS A 429 -18.09 -18.71 7.18
CA LYS A 429 -19.35 -19.41 6.83
C LYS A 429 -20.60 -18.53 6.89
N HIS A 430 -20.43 -17.26 7.26
CA HIS A 430 -21.47 -16.24 7.29
C HIS A 430 -21.27 -15.15 6.24
N SER A 431 -20.26 -15.30 5.37
CA SER A 431 -20.01 -14.34 4.28
C SER A 431 -20.99 -14.55 3.12
N LYS A 432 -21.23 -13.47 2.38
CA LYS A 432 -22.06 -13.50 1.17
C LYS A 432 -21.47 -14.45 0.12
N GLU A 433 -20.13 -14.44 -0.01
CA GLU A 433 -19.38 -15.29 -0.94
C GLU A 433 -19.60 -16.77 -0.63
N TYR A 434 -19.56 -17.14 0.65
CA TYR A 434 -19.82 -18.52 1.06
C TYR A 434 -21.25 -18.98 0.69
N TYR A 435 -22.24 -18.12 0.95
CA TYR A 435 -23.62 -18.45 0.60
C TYR A 435 -23.84 -18.51 -0.91
N MET A 436 -23.23 -17.58 -1.68
CA MET A 436 -23.30 -17.63 -3.14
C MET A 436 -22.69 -18.91 -3.70
N ALA A 437 -21.52 -19.30 -3.23
CA ALA A 437 -20.88 -20.55 -3.64
C ALA A 437 -21.72 -21.78 -3.28
N THR A 438 -22.30 -21.82 -2.07
CA THR A 438 -23.13 -22.96 -1.61
C THR A 438 -24.43 -23.08 -2.43
N VAL A 439 -25.08 -21.97 -2.73
CA VAL A 439 -26.28 -21.94 -3.58
C VAL A 439 -25.97 -22.40 -5.00
N LEU A 440 -24.88 -21.91 -5.58
CA LEU A 440 -24.45 -22.26 -6.92
C LEU A 440 -24.06 -23.75 -7.05
N ARG A 441 -23.49 -24.35 -6.00
CA ARG A 441 -23.20 -25.79 -5.94
C ARG A 441 -24.47 -26.60 -6.02
N LYS A 442 -25.57 -26.16 -5.37
CA LYS A 442 -26.86 -26.83 -5.40
C LYS A 442 -27.61 -26.64 -6.70
N ASN A 443 -27.51 -25.46 -7.30
CA ASN A 443 -28.24 -25.15 -8.54
C ASN A 443 -27.42 -24.21 -9.43
N PRO A 444 -26.79 -24.77 -10.48
CA PRO A 444 -25.97 -23.98 -11.41
C PRO A 444 -26.72 -22.86 -12.14
N LEU A 445 -28.05 -22.94 -12.27
CA LEU A 445 -28.86 -21.92 -12.97
C LEU A 445 -28.78 -20.54 -12.29
N PHE A 446 -28.38 -20.48 -11.01
CA PHE A 446 -28.14 -19.20 -10.33
C PHE A 446 -27.02 -18.39 -10.94
N LEU A 447 -26.08 -18.99 -11.65
CA LEU A 447 -24.98 -18.28 -12.31
C LEU A 447 -25.47 -17.13 -13.21
N ASN A 448 -26.66 -17.26 -13.76
CA ASN A 448 -27.25 -16.26 -14.66
C ASN A 448 -28.11 -15.21 -13.94
N GLU A 449 -28.20 -15.29 -12.60
CA GLU A 449 -28.90 -14.27 -11.82
C GLU A 449 -28.08 -12.95 -11.76
N PRO A 450 -28.77 -11.79 -11.71
CA PRO A 450 -28.11 -10.48 -11.80
C PRO A 450 -26.99 -10.25 -10.80
N VAL A 451 -27.09 -10.84 -9.60
CA VAL A 451 -26.07 -10.67 -8.54
C VAL A 451 -24.77 -11.39 -8.90
N TYR A 452 -24.86 -12.59 -9.49
CA TYR A 452 -23.69 -13.34 -9.96
C TYR A 452 -23.09 -12.69 -11.21
N THR A 453 -23.93 -12.35 -12.19
CA THR A 453 -23.44 -11.73 -13.43
C THR A 453 -22.80 -10.38 -13.16
N LYS A 454 -23.30 -9.61 -12.20
CA LYS A 454 -22.70 -8.34 -11.82
C LYS A 454 -21.31 -8.51 -11.22
N GLN A 455 -21.11 -9.47 -10.29
CA GLN A 455 -19.77 -9.71 -9.70
C GLN A 455 -18.76 -10.18 -10.76
N LEU A 456 -19.17 -11.02 -11.69
CA LEU A 456 -18.34 -11.44 -12.82
C LEU A 456 -17.99 -10.25 -13.73
N ASP A 457 -18.96 -9.40 -14.00
CA ASP A 457 -18.76 -8.19 -14.81
C ASP A 457 -17.80 -7.22 -14.12
N ASP A 458 -18.00 -6.95 -12.83
CA ASP A 458 -17.13 -6.08 -12.03
C ASP A 458 -15.68 -6.63 -12.03
N ARG A 459 -15.51 -7.97 -11.89
CA ARG A 459 -14.21 -8.61 -11.95
C ARG A 459 -13.58 -8.55 -13.34
N ALA A 460 -14.36 -8.80 -14.39
CA ALA A 460 -13.88 -8.70 -15.77
C ALA A 460 -13.48 -7.25 -16.13
N GLU A 461 -14.24 -6.27 -15.67
CA GLU A 461 -13.86 -4.85 -15.84
C GLU A 461 -12.56 -4.52 -15.09
N GLN A 462 -12.33 -5.09 -13.90
CA GLN A 462 -11.07 -4.93 -13.20
C GLN A 462 -9.89 -5.55 -13.97
N VAL A 463 -10.05 -6.76 -14.51
CA VAL A 463 -9.04 -7.39 -15.38
C VAL A 463 -8.73 -6.51 -16.58
N LEU A 464 -9.76 -5.91 -17.19
CA LEU A 464 -9.59 -5.03 -18.34
C LEU A 464 -8.87 -3.74 -17.98
N LYS A 465 -9.14 -3.17 -16.81
CA LYS A 465 -8.40 -2.01 -16.27
C LYS A 465 -6.95 -2.38 -16.01
N ASP A 466 -6.70 -3.51 -15.36
CA ASP A 466 -5.36 -4.01 -15.09
C ASP A 466 -4.57 -4.24 -16.39
N TYR A 467 -5.20 -4.85 -17.40
CA TYR A 467 -4.64 -4.98 -18.75
C TYR A 467 -4.24 -3.63 -19.33
N ALA A 468 -5.16 -2.68 -19.32
CA ALA A 468 -4.96 -1.36 -19.93
C ALA A 468 -3.88 -0.53 -19.23
N VAL A 469 -3.58 -0.80 -17.95
CA VAL A 469 -2.52 -0.13 -17.18
C VAL A 469 -1.25 -0.98 -17.05
N GLY A 470 -1.11 -2.04 -17.84
CA GLY A 470 0.11 -2.84 -17.92
C GLY A 470 0.32 -3.83 -16.78
N ARG A 471 -0.72 -4.16 -16.05
CA ARG A 471 -0.71 -5.22 -15.03
C ARG A 471 -1.09 -6.55 -15.67
N LEU A 472 -0.23 -7.05 -16.53
CA LEU A 472 -0.45 -8.30 -17.26
C LEU A 472 -0.15 -9.52 -16.38
N LEU A 473 -0.90 -10.60 -16.56
CA LEU A 473 -0.61 -11.90 -15.96
C LEU A 473 0.37 -12.67 -16.83
N VAL A 474 1.42 -13.19 -16.22
CA VAL A 474 2.46 -13.98 -16.89
C VAL A 474 2.90 -15.15 -16.01
N PRO A 475 3.44 -16.23 -16.60
CA PRO A 475 4.06 -17.32 -15.83
C PRO A 475 5.13 -16.81 -14.86
N GLY A 476 4.99 -17.18 -13.61
CA GLY A 476 5.89 -16.75 -12.53
C GLY A 476 5.18 -16.70 -11.19
N ASP A 477 5.93 -16.29 -10.17
CA ASP A 477 5.46 -16.25 -8.78
C ASP A 477 5.96 -14.99 -8.06
N ILE A 478 5.50 -14.76 -6.84
CA ILE A 478 6.03 -13.75 -5.92
C ILE A 478 6.60 -14.49 -4.73
N ARG A 479 7.90 -14.33 -4.48
CA ARG A 479 8.63 -15.03 -3.43
C ARG A 479 9.40 -14.08 -2.53
N TYR A 480 9.66 -14.50 -1.31
CA TYR A 480 10.62 -13.82 -0.44
C TYR A 480 12.03 -13.98 -0.99
N LEU A 481 12.75 -12.86 -1.08
CA LEU A 481 14.17 -12.88 -1.41
C LEU A 481 14.94 -13.38 -0.19
N SER A 482 15.80 -14.37 -0.40
CA SER A 482 16.64 -15.00 0.61
C SER A 482 18.09 -15.08 0.12
N GLY A 483 19.04 -14.98 1.02
CA GLY A 483 20.39 -15.44 0.77
C GLY A 483 20.44 -16.96 0.64
N ASP A 484 21.60 -17.51 0.28
CA ASP A 484 21.80 -18.96 0.30
C ASP A 484 21.85 -19.47 1.76
N LEU A 485 20.73 -19.99 2.26
CA LEU A 485 20.62 -20.47 3.65
C LEU A 485 21.62 -21.61 3.96
N LEU A 486 22.04 -22.37 2.95
CA LEU A 486 23.09 -23.38 3.13
C LEU A 486 24.42 -22.73 3.45
N ALA A 487 24.76 -21.62 2.78
CA ALA A 487 25.95 -20.84 3.08
C ALA A 487 25.90 -20.23 4.50
N LEU A 488 24.73 -19.80 4.98
CA LEU A 488 24.55 -19.33 6.34
C LEU A 488 24.83 -20.46 7.37
N LEU A 489 24.30 -21.65 7.14
CA LEU A 489 24.56 -22.82 7.98
C LEU A 489 26.06 -23.17 8.04
N TYR A 490 26.73 -23.17 6.89
CA TYR A 490 28.16 -23.38 6.81
C TYR A 490 28.95 -22.28 7.54
N HIS A 491 28.57 -21.03 7.40
CA HIS A 491 29.21 -19.91 8.10
C HIS A 491 29.16 -20.10 9.62
N ILE A 492 27.98 -20.45 10.16
CA ILE A 492 27.78 -20.71 11.57
C ILE A 492 28.63 -21.93 12.02
N ALA A 493 28.60 -23.02 11.25
CA ALA A 493 29.39 -24.19 11.52
C ALA A 493 30.88 -23.90 11.53
N ASN A 494 31.41 -23.15 10.58
CA ASN A 494 32.82 -22.81 10.46
C ASN A 494 33.36 -21.96 11.62
N LYS A 495 32.59 -20.97 12.08
CA LYS A 495 32.97 -20.17 13.25
C LYS A 495 33.24 -21.08 14.47
N ASN A 496 32.51 -22.19 14.54
CA ASN A 496 32.59 -23.16 15.64
C ASN A 496 33.48 -24.36 15.32
N ALA A 497 33.73 -24.64 14.04
CA ALA A 497 34.49 -25.80 13.54
C ALA A 497 36.01 -25.63 13.64
N ALA A 498 36.51 -24.45 13.96
CA ALA A 498 37.96 -24.28 14.34
C ALA A 498 38.38 -25.25 15.42
N LEU A 499 37.45 -25.97 16.02
CA LEU A 499 37.63 -26.93 17.09
C LEU A 499 37.59 -28.40 16.65
N SER A 500 37.17 -28.79 15.41
CA SER A 500 36.96 -30.23 15.17
C SER A 500 36.98 -30.74 13.73
N PHE A 501 37.27 -29.96 12.69
CA PHE A 501 37.19 -30.47 11.32
C PHE A 501 38.52 -30.55 10.59
N GLU A 502 38.84 -31.76 10.14
CA GLU A 502 39.99 -32.03 9.29
C GLU A 502 39.68 -31.91 7.79
N GLU A 503 38.41 -31.79 7.36
CA GLU A 503 38.02 -31.80 5.96
C GLU A 503 37.84 -30.40 5.32
N PRO A 504 38.33 -30.22 4.09
CA PRO A 504 38.50 -28.92 3.42
C PRO A 504 37.28 -28.13 3.09
N PRO A 505 36.04 -28.64 2.84
CA PRO A 505 34.95 -27.84 2.35
C PRO A 505 34.52 -26.73 3.28
N PHE A 506 34.80 -26.88 4.56
CA PHE A 506 34.39 -25.93 5.59
C PHE A 506 35.31 -24.75 5.80
N ARG A 507 36.60 -24.90 5.40
CA ARG A 507 37.64 -23.93 5.81
C ARG A 507 37.85 -22.78 4.85
N THR A 508 37.46 -22.88 3.64
CA THR A 508 38.04 -21.99 2.63
C THR A 508 37.10 -21.00 1.93
N GLN A 509 35.81 -21.23 1.84
CA GLN A 509 34.96 -20.27 1.07
C GLN A 509 33.49 -20.49 1.31
N VAL A 510 33.02 -20.23 2.50
CA VAL A 510 31.65 -20.46 2.91
C VAL A 510 30.61 -19.73 2.04
N LEU A 511 30.98 -18.58 1.49
CA LEU A 511 30.12 -17.78 0.64
C LEU A 511 30.53 -17.79 -0.83
N ALA A 512 31.68 -18.45 -1.15
CA ALA A 512 32.18 -18.55 -2.49
C ALA A 512 31.77 -19.88 -3.07
N ASP A 513 31.19 -19.97 -4.18
CA ASP A 513 30.97 -21.19 -5.01
C ASP A 513 29.90 -22.16 -4.49
N GLN A 514 28.98 -21.70 -3.62
CA GLN A 514 27.82 -22.50 -3.20
C GLN A 514 26.80 -22.69 -4.31
N PHE A 515 26.59 -21.65 -5.14
CA PHE A 515 25.81 -21.72 -6.37
C PHE A 515 26.73 -21.77 -7.59
N SER A 516 26.30 -22.39 -8.69
CA SER A 516 26.88 -22.14 -10.00
C SER A 516 26.67 -20.67 -10.35
N GLU A 517 27.63 -20.11 -11.09
CA GLU A 517 27.59 -18.71 -11.49
C GLU A 517 26.24 -18.34 -12.12
N ASN A 518 25.63 -17.25 -11.68
CA ASN A 518 24.32 -16.74 -12.14
C ASN A 518 23.13 -17.72 -12.01
N SER A 519 23.09 -18.50 -10.93
CA SER A 519 21.97 -19.38 -10.63
C SER A 519 21.20 -18.99 -9.37
N PHE A 520 20.01 -19.56 -9.20
CA PHE A 520 19.16 -19.42 -8.04
C PHE A 520 18.54 -20.76 -7.66
N TYR A 521 18.12 -20.90 -6.39
CA TYR A 521 17.37 -22.05 -5.91
C TYR A 521 15.97 -21.60 -5.49
N ALA A 522 14.94 -22.18 -6.11
CA ALA A 522 13.53 -21.91 -5.80
C ALA A 522 12.72 -23.20 -5.95
N PRO A 523 12.40 -23.90 -4.85
CA PRO A 523 11.64 -25.13 -4.91
C PRO A 523 10.20 -24.90 -5.38
N GLY A 524 9.63 -25.88 -6.08
CA GLY A 524 8.24 -25.91 -6.52
C GLY A 524 8.05 -25.95 -8.03
N ALA A 525 6.86 -26.43 -8.44
CA ALA A 525 6.56 -26.80 -9.82
C ALA A 525 6.66 -25.69 -10.87
N ALA A 526 6.60 -24.42 -10.48
CA ALA A 526 6.69 -23.28 -11.41
C ALA A 526 8.02 -23.22 -12.17
N TYR A 527 9.09 -23.82 -11.63
CA TYR A 527 10.46 -23.75 -12.18
C TYR A 527 10.96 -25.07 -12.74
N GLU A 528 10.25 -26.17 -12.59
CA GLU A 528 10.66 -27.49 -13.08
C GLU A 528 10.86 -27.53 -14.61
N LYS A 529 10.26 -26.58 -15.34
CA LYS A 529 10.31 -26.51 -16.80
C LYS A 529 10.99 -25.25 -17.33
N ALA A 530 11.49 -24.37 -16.46
CA ALA A 530 12.07 -23.10 -16.85
C ALA A 530 13.61 -23.20 -16.89
N ASP A 531 14.22 -22.88 -18.02
CA ASP A 531 15.70 -22.82 -18.14
C ASP A 531 16.28 -21.59 -17.42
N SER A 532 15.49 -20.52 -17.30
CA SER A 532 15.90 -19.27 -16.70
C SER A 532 14.72 -18.52 -16.08
N CYS A 533 15.02 -17.61 -15.17
CA CYS A 533 14.06 -16.77 -14.51
C CYS A 533 14.59 -15.35 -14.40
N THR A 534 13.69 -14.36 -14.58
CA THR A 534 13.99 -12.95 -14.31
C THR A 534 13.46 -12.57 -12.94
N LEU A 535 14.32 -12.04 -12.07
CA LEU A 535 13.95 -11.49 -10.78
C LEU A 535 13.69 -9.99 -10.90
N LEU A 536 12.58 -9.54 -10.33
CA LEU A 536 12.19 -8.13 -10.29
C LEU A 536 11.69 -7.74 -8.91
N ARG A 537 12.03 -6.54 -8.47
CA ARG A 537 11.48 -5.91 -7.26
C ARG A 537 10.81 -4.59 -7.62
N ASN A 538 9.70 -4.28 -6.96
CA ASN A 538 9.05 -2.97 -7.11
C ASN A 538 9.57 -1.97 -6.05
N PRO A 539 9.77 -0.69 -6.41
CA PRO A 539 9.60 -0.12 -7.76
C PRO A 539 10.74 -0.53 -8.71
N HIS A 540 10.41 -0.92 -9.94
CA HIS A 540 11.37 -1.16 -11.02
C HIS A 540 11.45 0.10 -11.90
N ILE A 541 12.63 0.62 -12.14
CA ILE A 541 12.83 1.93 -12.81
C ILE A 541 13.73 1.81 -14.05
N ALA A 542 14.82 1.09 -13.94
CA ALA A 542 15.83 0.99 -14.99
C ALA A 542 16.11 -0.46 -15.41
N ARG A 543 16.57 -0.68 -16.63
CA ARG A 543 17.02 -2.00 -17.12
C ARG A 543 18.09 -2.66 -16.24
N ASN A 544 18.88 -1.85 -15.56
CA ASN A 544 19.94 -2.30 -14.65
C ASN A 544 19.42 -3.11 -13.46
N GLU A 545 18.12 -2.99 -13.15
CA GLU A 545 17.44 -3.70 -12.05
C GLU A 545 16.82 -5.04 -12.50
N GLU A 546 17.01 -5.44 -13.75
CA GLU A 546 16.60 -6.74 -14.26
C GLU A 546 17.71 -7.76 -13.98
N ILE A 547 17.39 -8.81 -13.23
CA ILE A 547 18.33 -9.90 -12.96
C ILE A 547 17.81 -11.17 -13.58
N GLN A 548 18.55 -11.73 -14.52
CA GLN A 548 18.23 -13.02 -15.09
C GLN A 548 19.19 -14.08 -14.59
N LEU A 549 18.64 -15.16 -14.06
CA LEU A 549 19.36 -16.26 -13.46
C LEU A 549 18.92 -17.58 -14.06
N SER A 550 19.84 -18.53 -14.10
CA SER A 550 19.55 -19.92 -14.43
C SER A 550 19.00 -20.65 -13.21
N VAL A 551 18.07 -21.56 -13.42
CA VAL A 551 17.62 -22.46 -12.37
C VAL A 551 18.78 -23.35 -11.94
N TYR A 552 19.04 -23.42 -10.62
CA TYR A 552 20.07 -24.31 -10.10
C TYR A 552 19.72 -25.77 -10.41
N PRO A 553 20.63 -26.56 -10.96
CA PRO A 553 20.36 -27.99 -11.18
C PRO A 553 20.16 -28.72 -9.86
N GLU A 554 19.64 -29.94 -9.91
CA GLU A 554 19.37 -30.78 -8.73
C GLU A 554 20.52 -30.71 -7.70
N ASP A 555 20.18 -30.33 -6.47
CA ASP A 555 21.08 -30.27 -5.33
C ASP A 555 20.50 -31.03 -4.15
N THR A 556 20.94 -32.25 -3.99
CA THR A 556 20.45 -33.16 -2.96
C THR A 556 20.53 -32.59 -1.53
N LEU A 557 21.49 -31.72 -1.26
CA LEU A 557 21.64 -31.12 0.07
C LEU A 557 20.65 -29.95 0.30
N ARG A 558 20.46 -29.08 -0.71
CA ARG A 558 19.44 -28.01 -0.64
C ARG A 558 18.06 -28.61 -0.66
N ASP A 559 17.78 -29.60 -1.51
CA ASP A 559 16.48 -30.28 -1.55
C ASP A 559 16.16 -30.96 -0.22
N HIS A 560 17.16 -31.50 0.45
CA HIS A 560 16.97 -32.13 1.77
C HIS A 560 16.53 -31.14 2.85
N TYR A 561 17.15 -29.95 2.90
CA TYR A 561 16.89 -28.96 3.96
C TYR A 561 15.86 -27.87 3.59
N PHE A 562 15.62 -27.58 2.32
CA PHE A 562 14.88 -26.39 1.89
C PHE A 562 13.75 -26.63 0.87
N SER A 563 13.49 -27.88 0.42
CA SER A 563 12.45 -28.15 -0.60
C SER A 563 11.04 -27.75 -0.18
N HIS A 564 10.80 -27.58 1.11
CA HIS A 564 9.51 -27.12 1.67
C HIS A 564 9.35 -25.58 1.62
N LEU A 565 10.42 -24.82 1.34
CA LEU A 565 10.38 -23.35 1.26
C LEU A 565 9.88 -22.86 -0.11
N THR A 566 8.67 -23.25 -0.46
CA THR A 566 8.11 -23.02 -1.81
C THR A 566 7.81 -21.57 -2.13
N ASP A 567 7.84 -20.68 -1.16
CA ASP A 567 7.64 -19.23 -1.31
C ASP A 567 8.93 -18.41 -1.19
N VAL A 568 10.09 -19.07 -1.21
CA VAL A 568 11.41 -18.45 -1.09
C VAL A 568 12.19 -18.61 -2.40
N VAL A 569 12.98 -17.62 -2.75
CA VAL A 569 14.01 -17.68 -3.79
C VAL A 569 15.36 -17.36 -3.17
N MET A 570 16.27 -18.32 -3.20
CA MET A 570 17.62 -18.18 -2.66
C MET A 570 18.60 -17.77 -3.75
N VAL A 571 19.43 -16.77 -3.45
CA VAL A 571 20.44 -16.22 -4.37
C VAL A 571 21.80 -16.17 -3.71
N ASP A 572 22.87 -16.28 -4.53
CA ASP A 572 24.22 -16.11 -4.04
C ASP A 572 24.54 -14.63 -3.74
N ALA A 573 25.20 -14.38 -2.64
CA ALA A 573 25.65 -13.03 -2.25
C ALA A 573 26.63 -12.40 -3.26
N LYS A 574 27.45 -13.19 -3.97
CA LYS A 574 28.38 -12.70 -4.98
C LYS A 574 27.69 -12.03 -6.16
N MET A 575 26.47 -12.38 -6.44
CA MET A 575 25.69 -11.82 -7.55
C MET A 575 25.19 -10.42 -7.28
N LEU A 576 25.31 -9.92 -6.07
CA LEU A 576 24.80 -8.62 -5.66
C LEU A 576 23.30 -8.46 -5.98
N ALA A 577 22.53 -9.54 -5.84
CA ALA A 577 21.13 -9.56 -6.25
C ALA A 577 20.29 -8.53 -5.48
N ALA A 578 20.48 -8.41 -4.17
CA ALA A 578 19.79 -7.42 -3.35
C ALA A 578 20.15 -5.99 -3.77
N GLU A 579 21.43 -5.72 -4.00
CA GLU A 579 21.94 -4.42 -4.43
C GLU A 579 21.41 -4.05 -5.83
N ARG A 580 21.38 -5.01 -6.77
CA ARG A 580 20.85 -4.82 -8.13
C ARG A 580 19.34 -4.59 -8.14
N LEU A 581 18.61 -5.17 -7.19
CA LEU A 581 17.16 -4.97 -7.02
C LEU A 581 16.82 -3.70 -6.21
N GLY A 582 17.56 -2.62 -6.44
CA GLY A 582 17.31 -1.33 -5.81
C GLY A 582 17.58 -1.31 -4.31
N GLY A 583 18.56 -2.07 -3.84
CA GLY A 583 18.91 -2.16 -2.42
C GLY A 583 17.84 -2.91 -1.63
N ALA A 584 17.41 -4.06 -2.12
CA ALA A 584 16.57 -4.99 -1.38
C ALA A 584 17.30 -5.50 -0.12
N ASP A 585 16.54 -5.92 0.88
CA ASP A 585 17.07 -6.68 2.01
C ASP A 585 16.29 -7.99 2.17
N TYR A 586 16.78 -8.87 3.06
CA TYR A 586 16.19 -10.20 3.26
C TYR A 586 15.21 -10.23 4.45
N ASP A 587 14.70 -9.07 4.86
CA ASP A 587 13.82 -8.93 6.03
C ASP A 587 12.33 -9.14 5.71
N GLY A 588 12.04 -9.68 4.54
CA GLY A 588 10.70 -9.93 4.02
C GLY A 588 10.41 -9.20 2.71
N ASP A 589 11.43 -8.73 2.00
CA ASP A 589 11.27 -8.18 0.66
C ASP A 589 10.80 -9.26 -0.31
N LEU A 590 9.77 -8.90 -1.08
CA LEU A 590 9.18 -9.77 -2.09
C LEU A 590 9.72 -9.43 -3.47
N VAL A 591 10.14 -10.45 -4.20
CA VAL A 591 10.54 -10.35 -5.60
C VAL A 591 9.57 -11.15 -6.47
N ARG A 592 9.36 -10.66 -7.70
CA ARG A 592 8.71 -11.46 -8.72
C ARG A 592 9.76 -12.32 -9.41
N THR A 593 9.45 -13.59 -9.52
CA THR A 593 10.22 -14.56 -10.26
C THR A 593 9.45 -14.87 -11.55
N ILE A 594 9.92 -14.36 -12.67
CA ILE A 594 9.25 -14.46 -13.97
C ILE A 594 9.88 -15.61 -14.74
N SER A 595 9.10 -16.65 -15.00
CA SER A 595 9.50 -17.81 -15.81
C SER A 595 9.00 -17.75 -17.26
N ASP A 596 8.32 -16.66 -17.65
CA ASP A 596 7.82 -16.48 -19.00
C ASP A 596 8.94 -16.45 -20.03
N PRO A 597 8.94 -17.32 -21.04
CA PRO A 597 10.04 -17.43 -22.00
C PRO A 597 10.17 -16.21 -22.91
N ILE A 598 9.07 -15.50 -23.21
CA ILE A 598 9.08 -14.28 -24.02
C ILE A 598 9.80 -13.17 -23.25
N LEU A 599 9.41 -12.94 -22.01
CA LEU A 599 10.04 -11.91 -21.17
C LEU A 599 11.51 -12.21 -20.88
N ASN A 600 11.84 -13.48 -20.60
CA ASN A 600 13.22 -13.89 -20.42
C ASN A 600 14.07 -13.66 -21.69
N ALA A 601 13.50 -13.88 -22.88
CA ALA A 601 14.15 -13.55 -24.14
C ALA A 601 14.30 -12.02 -24.33
N CYS A 602 13.29 -11.24 -23.92
CA CYS A 602 13.35 -9.78 -23.98
C CYS A 602 14.46 -9.21 -23.08
N VAL A 603 14.61 -9.74 -21.87
CA VAL A 603 15.68 -9.34 -20.94
C VAL A 603 17.06 -9.70 -21.49
N ARG A 604 17.22 -10.89 -22.09
CA ARG A 604 18.48 -11.24 -22.77
C ARG A 604 18.82 -10.26 -23.88
N ARG A 605 17.85 -9.88 -24.71
CA ARG A 605 18.04 -8.83 -25.75
C ARG A 605 18.46 -7.49 -25.14
N ASN A 606 17.93 -7.12 -23.98
CA ASN A 606 18.38 -5.92 -23.27
C ASN A 606 19.87 -5.99 -22.93
N TYR A 607 20.34 -7.12 -22.44
CA TYR A 607 21.77 -7.29 -22.12
C TYR A 607 22.65 -7.20 -23.36
N GLU A 608 22.29 -7.87 -24.42
CA GLU A 608 23.02 -7.83 -25.69
C GLU A 608 23.11 -6.40 -26.27
N PHE A 609 22.01 -5.66 -26.17
CA PHE A 609 21.91 -4.29 -26.64
C PHE A 609 22.75 -3.31 -25.82
N GLU A 610 22.81 -3.50 -24.51
CA GLU A 610 23.47 -2.57 -23.57
C GLU A 610 24.94 -2.92 -23.29
N GLN A 611 25.37 -4.12 -23.62
CA GLN A 611 26.75 -4.59 -23.43
C GLN A 611 27.74 -4.04 -24.47
N HIS A 612 27.87 -2.77 -24.65
CA HIS A 612 28.92 -2.19 -25.45
C HIS A 612 30.29 -2.27 -24.75
N GLY A 613 30.95 -3.42 -24.86
CA GLY A 613 32.42 -3.53 -24.77
C GLY A 613 33.09 -3.45 -23.39
N LEU A 614 32.36 -3.24 -22.27
CA LEU A 614 32.97 -3.08 -20.94
C LEU A 614 32.75 -4.27 -20.00
N LEU A 615 31.87 -5.20 -20.34
CA LEU A 615 31.43 -6.28 -19.44
C LEU A 615 31.49 -7.64 -20.12
N SER A 616 32.64 -7.98 -20.69
CA SER A 616 32.81 -9.22 -21.47
C SER A 616 32.50 -10.52 -20.69
N ASN A 617 32.35 -10.47 -19.38
CA ASN A 617 32.13 -11.63 -18.53
C ASN A 617 30.94 -11.50 -17.57
N ASN A 618 30.19 -10.40 -17.58
CA ASN A 618 29.06 -10.20 -16.67
C ASN A 618 27.73 -10.28 -17.42
N VAL A 619 26.85 -11.18 -17.02
CA VAL A 619 25.51 -11.36 -17.59
C VAL A 619 24.60 -10.19 -17.26
N ASN A 620 24.93 -9.38 -16.25
CA ASN A 620 24.13 -8.28 -15.76
C ASN A 620 24.66 -6.92 -16.20
N LEU A 621 23.76 -5.94 -16.32
CA LEU A 621 24.10 -4.54 -16.60
C LEU A 621 24.83 -3.90 -15.41
N PRO A 622 25.45 -2.70 -15.57
CA PRO A 622 26.11 -1.99 -14.50
C PRO A 622 25.26 -1.88 -13.25
N LEU A 623 25.85 -2.11 -12.07
CA LEU A 623 25.16 -1.96 -10.79
C LEU A 623 24.76 -0.50 -10.57
N LEU A 624 23.50 -0.25 -10.20
CA LEU A 624 23.05 1.04 -9.71
C LEU A 624 23.30 1.11 -8.20
N ASN A 625 24.41 1.73 -7.82
CA ASN A 625 24.81 1.80 -6.42
C ASN A 625 24.15 2.99 -5.70
N ILE A 626 23.31 2.69 -4.71
CA ILE A 626 22.72 3.68 -3.81
C ILE A 626 23.76 4.04 -2.73
N PRO A 627 24.28 5.29 -2.70
CA PRO A 627 25.30 5.64 -1.71
C PRO A 627 24.72 5.62 -0.29
N SER A 628 25.46 5.00 0.64
CA SER A 628 25.09 5.00 2.06
C SER A 628 25.19 6.41 2.63
N MET A 629 24.09 6.91 3.17
CA MET A 629 24.00 8.22 3.81
C MET A 629 23.76 8.05 5.31
N ALA A 630 24.31 8.94 6.12
CA ALA A 630 24.11 8.92 7.55
C ALA A 630 23.86 10.33 8.09
N SER A 631 22.80 10.47 8.89
CA SER A 631 22.59 11.68 9.69
C SER A 631 23.52 11.73 10.89
N PRO A 632 23.87 12.94 11.40
CA PRO A 632 24.68 13.07 12.60
C PRO A 632 23.99 12.47 13.83
N LYS A 633 24.77 12.01 14.79
CA LYS A 633 24.26 11.59 16.10
C LYS A 633 23.85 12.85 16.88
N GLN A 634 22.67 12.82 17.50
CA GLN A 634 22.05 13.93 18.25
C GLN A 634 21.48 13.40 19.57
N ASP A 635 21.25 14.30 20.53
CA ASP A 635 20.58 13.92 21.79
C ASP A 635 19.11 13.51 21.50
N PRO A 636 18.68 12.31 21.88
CA PRO A 636 17.30 11.85 21.68
C PRO A 636 16.26 12.66 22.47
N LYS A 637 16.67 13.46 23.44
CA LYS A 637 15.81 14.35 24.24
C LYS A 637 15.67 15.77 23.63
N ASP A 638 16.48 16.10 22.62
CA ASP A 638 16.41 17.38 21.94
C ASP A 638 15.16 17.44 21.04
N TRP A 639 14.13 18.15 21.49
CA TRP A 639 12.86 18.30 20.79
C TRP A 639 13.02 18.98 19.42
N TYR A 640 13.94 19.95 19.29
CA TYR A 640 14.17 20.65 18.03
C TYR A 640 14.84 19.73 16.99
N ALA A 641 15.83 18.97 17.42
CA ALA A 641 16.46 17.95 16.58
C ALA A 641 15.45 16.88 16.15
N ARG A 642 14.53 16.49 17.03
CA ARG A 642 13.42 15.58 16.71
C ARG A 642 12.47 16.19 15.68
N PHE A 643 12.07 17.45 15.84
CA PHE A 643 11.26 18.18 14.87
C PHE A 643 11.92 18.22 13.48
N VAL A 644 13.19 18.63 13.40
CA VAL A 644 13.95 18.68 12.14
C VAL A 644 14.00 17.31 11.47
N THR A 645 14.24 16.25 12.25
CA THR A 645 14.27 14.88 11.74
C THR A 645 12.91 14.48 11.15
N VAL A 646 11.81 14.72 11.85
CA VAL A 646 10.47 14.40 11.39
C VAL A 646 10.15 15.20 10.12
N LYS A 647 10.39 16.51 10.12
CA LYS A 647 10.20 17.39 8.95
C LYS A 647 10.91 16.85 7.71
N ASN A 648 12.16 16.41 7.86
CA ASN A 648 12.98 15.94 6.75
C ASN A 648 12.58 14.54 6.24
N THR A 649 11.85 13.76 7.02
CA THR A 649 11.49 12.39 6.70
C THR A 649 10.04 12.22 6.22
N PHE A 650 9.21 13.26 6.32
CA PHE A 650 7.80 13.19 5.94
C PHE A 650 7.57 13.32 4.43
N SER A 651 6.49 12.72 3.97
CA SER A 651 6.03 12.56 2.59
C SER A 651 7.04 11.89 1.66
N ALA A 652 6.64 10.80 1.03
CA ALA A 652 7.46 10.09 0.07
C ALA A 652 7.14 10.55 -1.36
N ARG A 653 8.17 10.86 -2.15
CA ARG A 653 8.05 11.26 -3.55
C ARG A 653 8.33 10.11 -4.51
N ILE A 654 8.36 8.87 -4.00
CA ILE A 654 8.68 7.66 -4.78
C ILE A 654 7.79 7.55 -6.01
N GLY A 655 6.47 7.73 -5.87
CA GLY A 655 5.55 7.69 -7.02
C GLY A 655 5.83 8.78 -8.06
N GLN A 656 6.25 9.97 -7.64
CA GLN A 656 6.64 11.05 -8.55
C GLN A 656 7.93 10.71 -9.30
N ILE A 657 8.91 10.12 -8.61
CA ILE A 657 10.17 9.64 -9.21
C ILE A 657 9.88 8.55 -10.23
N CYS A 658 9.08 7.56 -9.86
CA CYS A 658 8.70 6.45 -10.75
C CYS A 658 7.98 6.95 -12.01
N ASN A 659 7.06 7.91 -11.88
CA ASN A 659 6.37 8.48 -13.03
C ASN A 659 7.32 9.30 -13.92
N ALA A 660 8.23 10.08 -13.31
CA ALA A 660 9.24 10.84 -14.05
C ALA A 660 10.24 9.92 -14.78
N ALA A 661 10.58 8.79 -14.15
CA ALA A 661 11.44 7.78 -14.76
C ALA A 661 10.74 7.06 -15.93
N LEU A 662 9.46 6.75 -15.79
CA LEU A 662 8.67 6.11 -16.84
C LEU A 662 8.58 6.98 -18.11
N ASP A 663 8.32 8.30 -17.94
CA ASP A 663 8.34 9.25 -19.09
C ASP A 663 9.67 9.21 -19.86
N ARG A 664 10.77 8.93 -19.16
CA ARG A 664 12.11 8.83 -19.73
C ARG A 664 12.40 7.46 -20.30
N SER A 665 12.00 6.40 -19.62
CA SER A 665 12.24 5.01 -20.02
C SER A 665 11.66 4.69 -21.37
N VAL A 666 10.43 5.16 -21.65
CA VAL A 666 9.78 4.97 -22.96
C VAL A 666 10.60 5.57 -24.09
N ILE A 667 11.27 6.69 -23.84
CA ILE A 667 12.15 7.35 -24.85
C ILE A 667 13.54 6.70 -24.87
N ALA A 668 14.10 6.42 -23.69
CA ALA A 668 15.45 5.86 -23.53
C ALA A 668 15.61 4.48 -24.17
N TYR A 669 14.57 3.67 -24.07
CA TYR A 669 14.62 2.27 -24.51
C TYR A 669 13.90 2.02 -25.83
N ASN A 670 13.43 3.07 -26.52
CA ASN A 670 12.92 2.97 -27.88
C ASN A 670 14.05 3.11 -28.89
N GLU A 671 14.31 2.06 -29.67
CA GLU A 671 15.38 2.00 -30.67
C GLU A 671 15.23 3.04 -31.78
N LYS A 672 14.02 3.50 -32.08
CA LYS A 672 13.73 4.52 -33.08
C LYS A 672 14.04 5.95 -32.62
N THR A 673 14.31 6.16 -31.34
CA THR A 673 14.65 7.48 -30.79
C THR A 673 16.07 7.89 -31.20
N ASP A 674 16.32 9.18 -31.42
CA ASP A 674 17.66 9.74 -31.67
C ASP A 674 18.67 9.23 -30.61
N PRO A 675 19.84 8.72 -31.02
CA PRO A 675 20.82 8.11 -30.13
C PRO A 675 21.31 9.02 -29.00
N LYS A 676 21.41 10.34 -29.24
CA LYS A 676 21.86 11.30 -28.22
C LYS A 676 20.78 11.49 -27.16
N LEU A 677 19.53 11.65 -27.59
CA LEU A 677 18.38 11.79 -26.71
C LEU A 677 18.15 10.52 -25.90
N ARG A 678 18.28 9.36 -26.55
CA ARG A 678 18.20 8.05 -25.89
C ARG A 678 19.25 7.88 -24.80
N LYS A 679 20.51 8.23 -25.08
CA LYS A 679 21.60 8.20 -24.09
C LYS A 679 21.30 9.13 -22.90
N GLN A 680 20.87 10.36 -23.16
CA GLN A 680 20.53 11.31 -22.12
C GLN A 680 19.45 10.77 -21.19
N TYR A 681 18.34 10.29 -21.73
CA TYR A 681 17.23 9.81 -20.91
C TYR A 681 17.53 8.48 -20.22
N LYS A 682 18.38 7.63 -20.78
CA LYS A 682 18.91 6.46 -20.10
C LYS A 682 19.70 6.86 -18.85
N GLU A 683 20.64 7.79 -18.97
CA GLU A 683 21.42 8.32 -17.85
C GLU A 683 20.52 8.97 -16.79
N GLU A 684 19.49 9.72 -17.19
CA GLU A 684 18.52 10.30 -16.28
C GLU A 684 17.68 9.22 -15.57
N THR A 685 17.30 8.13 -16.24
CA THR A 685 16.57 7.00 -15.67
C THR A 685 17.42 6.26 -14.62
N GLU A 686 18.70 6.00 -14.92
CA GLU A 686 19.65 5.40 -13.98
C GLU A 686 19.78 6.24 -12.70
N VAL A 687 19.93 7.57 -12.87
CA VAL A 687 20.00 8.49 -11.73
C VAL A 687 18.69 8.47 -10.93
N LEU A 688 17.54 8.48 -11.60
CA LEU A 688 16.24 8.43 -10.93
C LEU A 688 16.04 7.13 -10.14
N ALA A 689 16.55 6.00 -10.62
CA ALA A 689 16.53 4.74 -9.89
C ALA A 689 17.33 4.86 -8.58
N ILE A 690 18.55 5.42 -8.64
CA ILE A 690 19.37 5.65 -7.44
C ILE A 690 18.72 6.66 -6.50
N LEU A 691 18.17 7.76 -7.02
CA LEU A 691 17.47 8.77 -6.21
C LEU A 691 16.19 8.22 -5.58
N SER A 692 15.53 7.24 -6.21
CA SER A 692 14.40 6.52 -5.62
C SER A 692 14.83 5.74 -4.38
N GLY A 693 15.97 5.05 -4.44
CA GLY A 693 16.56 4.36 -3.29
C GLY A 693 16.90 5.32 -2.15
N LEU A 694 17.53 6.46 -2.47
CA LEU A 694 17.82 7.51 -1.47
C LEU A 694 16.54 8.10 -0.87
N GLU A 695 15.48 8.25 -1.64
CA GLU A 695 14.18 8.73 -1.13
C GLU A 695 13.51 7.69 -0.22
N ILE A 696 13.62 6.39 -0.53
CA ILE A 696 13.15 5.30 0.34
C ILE A 696 13.92 5.34 1.67
N ASP A 697 15.24 5.49 1.60
CA ASP A 697 16.10 5.54 2.77
C ASP A 697 16.04 6.86 3.56
N ALA A 698 15.42 7.90 3.00
CA ALA A 698 15.27 9.19 3.69
C ALA A 698 14.57 9.05 5.05
N ALA A 699 13.67 8.08 5.19
CA ALA A 699 13.01 7.75 6.46
C ALA A 699 13.98 7.28 7.54
N LYS A 700 15.10 6.65 7.15
CA LYS A 700 16.17 6.13 8.04
C LYS A 700 17.36 7.08 8.13
N THR A 701 17.66 7.85 7.08
CA THR A 701 18.84 8.73 7.00
C THR A 701 18.56 10.17 7.36
N GLY A 702 17.32 10.64 7.21
CA GLY A 702 16.94 12.04 7.39
C GLY A 702 17.46 12.97 6.26
N ILE A 703 17.98 12.39 5.17
CA ILE A 703 18.55 13.12 4.04
C ILE A 703 17.73 12.82 2.79
N ARG A 704 17.34 13.87 2.06
CA ARG A 704 16.53 13.77 0.87
C ARG A 704 17.25 14.25 -0.38
N PRO A 705 17.06 13.59 -1.53
CA PRO A 705 17.57 14.09 -2.81
C PRO A 705 16.79 15.33 -3.28
N ASP A 706 17.48 16.29 -3.92
CA ASP A 706 16.85 17.32 -4.71
C ASP A 706 16.40 16.74 -6.06
N LEU A 707 15.12 16.82 -6.31
CA LEU A 707 14.50 16.27 -7.52
C LEU A 707 14.10 17.36 -8.53
N SER A 708 14.44 18.62 -8.27
CA SER A 708 14.02 19.77 -9.08
C SER A 708 14.43 19.66 -10.54
N ASP A 709 15.61 19.10 -10.81
CA ASP A 709 16.14 18.92 -12.16
C ASP A 709 15.34 17.88 -12.99
N TYR A 710 14.59 17.01 -12.33
CA TYR A 710 13.85 15.90 -12.95
C TYR A 710 12.33 16.10 -12.92
N LEU A 711 11.76 16.53 -11.79
CA LEU A 711 10.32 16.67 -11.61
C LEU A 711 9.75 17.96 -12.21
N GLY A 712 10.57 19.02 -12.32
CA GLY A 712 10.17 20.30 -12.91
C GLY A 712 10.15 20.35 -14.44
N ARG A 713 10.76 19.38 -15.10
CA ARG A 713 10.81 19.31 -16.57
C ARG A 713 9.50 18.78 -17.14
N LYS A 714 8.86 19.56 -17.99
CA LYS A 714 7.73 19.09 -18.81
C LYS A 714 8.26 18.20 -19.95
N ILE A 715 8.24 16.91 -19.73
CA ILE A 715 8.35 15.94 -20.82
C ILE A 715 6.93 15.69 -21.33
N GLN A 716 6.77 15.55 -22.64
CA GLN A 716 5.47 15.23 -23.22
C GLN A 716 5.04 13.86 -22.69
N ARG A 717 3.98 13.83 -21.87
CA ARG A 717 3.46 12.58 -21.34
C ARG A 717 2.98 11.67 -22.46
N THR A 718 3.38 10.44 -22.39
CA THR A 718 2.99 9.39 -23.31
C THR A 718 1.48 9.10 -23.23
N PRO A 719 0.86 8.54 -24.28
CA PRO A 719 -0.55 8.13 -24.25
C PRO A 719 -0.89 7.23 -23.09
N PHE A 720 -0.04 6.25 -22.78
CA PHE A 720 -0.22 5.33 -21.66
C PHE A 720 -0.33 6.04 -20.31
N LEU A 721 0.59 6.97 -20.02
CA LEU A 721 0.57 7.72 -18.76
C LEU A 721 -0.64 8.65 -18.64
N LYS A 722 -1.06 9.26 -19.75
CA LYS A 722 -2.29 10.05 -19.80
C LYS A 722 -3.50 9.19 -19.45
N TYR A 723 -3.58 8.00 -20.05
CA TYR A 723 -4.66 7.05 -19.77
C TYR A 723 -4.64 6.59 -18.30
N LYS A 724 -3.46 6.18 -17.80
CA LYS A 724 -3.29 5.75 -16.41
C LYS A 724 -3.77 6.81 -15.42
N THR A 725 -3.37 8.07 -15.63
CA THR A 725 -3.83 9.19 -14.80
C THR A 725 -5.35 9.35 -14.85
N LEU A 726 -5.98 9.22 -16.04
CA LEU A 726 -7.44 9.29 -16.17
C LEU A 726 -8.16 8.18 -15.41
N VAL A 727 -7.60 6.97 -15.39
CA VAL A 727 -8.19 5.81 -14.68
C VAL A 727 -8.01 5.97 -13.16
N GLU A 728 -6.83 6.33 -12.68
CA GLU A 728 -6.55 6.57 -11.27
C GLU A 728 -7.40 7.71 -10.69
N GLU A 729 -7.57 8.81 -11.44
CA GLU A 729 -8.49 9.88 -11.04
C GLU A 729 -9.93 9.40 -10.79
N THR A 730 -10.34 8.32 -11.44
CA THR A 730 -11.71 7.78 -11.31
C THR A 730 -11.85 6.86 -10.11
N GLU A 731 -10.82 6.09 -9.79
CA GLU A 731 -10.83 5.19 -8.63
C GLU A 731 -10.87 5.98 -7.31
N GLU A 732 -10.22 7.14 -7.26
CA GLU A 732 -10.25 8.04 -6.10
C GLU A 732 -11.54 8.86 -6.01
N ARG A 733 -12.23 9.06 -7.11
CA ARG A 733 -13.43 9.91 -7.21
C ARG A 733 -14.66 9.10 -7.57
N MET A 734 -15.51 8.92 -6.60
CA MET A 734 -16.83 8.26 -6.57
C MET A 734 -17.66 8.13 -7.87
N GLU A 735 -18.55 7.14 -7.88
CA GLU A 735 -19.51 6.66 -8.92
C GLU A 735 -20.28 7.74 -9.71
N TRP A 736 -20.38 8.96 -9.25
CA TRP A 736 -21.13 10.05 -9.89
C TRP A 736 -20.36 10.79 -11.00
N TYR A 737 -19.12 10.39 -11.27
CA TYR A 737 -18.30 10.86 -12.38
C TYR A 737 -18.39 9.96 -13.63
N GLU A 738 -19.14 8.88 -13.61
CA GLU A 738 -19.15 7.89 -14.70
C GLU A 738 -19.39 8.50 -16.09
N ASP A 739 -20.39 9.37 -16.24
CA ASP A 739 -20.68 9.97 -17.54
C ASP A 739 -19.59 10.96 -18.00
N THR A 740 -19.10 11.80 -17.09
CA THR A 740 -18.02 12.76 -17.38
C THR A 740 -16.71 12.03 -17.65
N HIS A 741 -16.46 10.96 -16.93
CA HIS A 741 -15.29 10.14 -17.11
C HIS A 741 -15.31 9.38 -18.43
N ARG A 742 -16.44 8.78 -18.79
CA ARG A 742 -16.65 8.13 -20.09
C ARG A 742 -16.42 9.11 -21.24
N GLU A 743 -16.88 10.34 -21.11
CA GLU A 743 -16.64 11.39 -22.09
C GLU A 743 -15.16 11.75 -22.21
N LYS A 744 -14.44 11.88 -21.07
CA LYS A 744 -12.99 12.13 -21.04
C LYS A 744 -12.20 10.99 -21.69
N LEU A 745 -12.54 9.73 -21.38
CA LEU A 745 -11.93 8.57 -22.01
C LEU A 745 -12.19 8.54 -23.51
N ASN A 746 -13.41 8.83 -23.97
CA ASN A 746 -13.72 8.88 -25.40
C ASN A 746 -12.95 10.00 -26.11
N LYS A 747 -12.81 11.17 -25.49
CA LYS A 747 -11.98 12.27 -26.01
C LYS A 747 -10.52 11.87 -26.09
N PHE A 748 -9.99 11.19 -25.06
CA PHE A 748 -8.62 10.69 -25.06
C PHE A 748 -8.37 9.73 -26.24
N PHE A 749 -9.24 8.73 -26.42
CA PHE A 749 -9.11 7.76 -27.51
C PHE A 749 -9.25 8.39 -28.91
N ALA A 750 -10.08 9.41 -29.05
CA ALA A 750 -10.26 10.13 -30.31
C ALA A 750 -9.11 11.09 -30.64
N ALA A 751 -8.48 11.66 -29.61
CA ALA A 751 -7.38 12.61 -29.76
C ALA A 751 -6.00 11.95 -29.91
N THR A 752 -5.87 10.67 -29.60
CA THR A 752 -4.61 9.94 -29.70
C THR A 752 -4.44 9.34 -31.10
N ASP A 753 -3.37 9.70 -31.77
CA ASP A 753 -3.00 9.10 -33.05
C ASP A 753 -2.30 7.76 -32.80
N TRP A 754 -3.07 6.68 -32.84
CA TRP A 754 -2.61 5.33 -32.53
C TRP A 754 -1.69 4.74 -33.60
N GLU A 755 -1.63 5.33 -34.81
CA GLU A 755 -0.74 4.88 -35.89
C GLU A 755 0.69 5.29 -35.60
N THR A 756 0.89 6.41 -34.91
CA THR A 756 2.23 6.91 -34.54
C THR A 756 2.77 6.31 -33.23
N VAL A 757 1.97 5.51 -32.54
CA VAL A 757 2.38 4.86 -31.29
C VAL A 757 3.15 3.57 -31.60
N ASP A 758 4.47 3.61 -31.43
CA ASP A 758 5.37 2.50 -31.77
C ASP A 758 5.57 1.49 -30.63
N SER A 759 5.51 1.95 -29.37
CA SER A 759 5.73 1.08 -28.21
C SER A 759 4.54 0.17 -27.94
N PRO A 760 4.73 -1.16 -27.79
CA PRO A 760 3.66 -2.08 -27.45
C PRO A 760 2.92 -1.70 -26.15
N VAL A 761 3.65 -1.21 -25.13
CA VAL A 761 3.09 -0.79 -23.84
C VAL A 761 2.16 0.40 -23.99
N GLU A 762 2.50 1.34 -24.84
CA GLU A 762 1.70 2.51 -25.14
C GLU A 762 0.36 2.16 -25.81
N ARG A 763 0.26 1.01 -26.47
CA ARG A 763 -0.95 0.51 -27.14
C ARG A 763 -1.89 -0.25 -26.22
N LEU A 764 -1.49 -0.60 -25.00
CA LEU A 764 -2.31 -1.37 -24.06
C LEU A 764 -3.75 -0.81 -23.86
N PRO A 765 -3.96 0.50 -23.68
CA PRO A 765 -5.31 1.03 -23.55
C PRO A 765 -6.18 0.76 -24.78
N LEU A 766 -5.59 0.85 -25.97
CA LEU A 766 -6.29 0.56 -27.23
C LEU A 766 -6.67 -0.92 -27.34
N LEU A 767 -5.71 -1.81 -27.03
CA LEU A 767 -5.90 -3.27 -27.07
C LEU A 767 -6.99 -3.70 -26.08
N ALA A 768 -6.97 -3.16 -24.86
CA ALA A 768 -8.00 -3.43 -23.86
C ALA A 768 -9.40 -3.03 -24.36
N ARG A 769 -9.50 -1.86 -25.01
CA ARG A 769 -10.77 -1.40 -25.60
C ARG A 769 -11.21 -2.28 -26.77
N GLN A 770 -10.28 -2.76 -27.59
CA GLN A 770 -10.58 -3.69 -28.67
C GLN A 770 -11.05 -5.03 -28.15
N LEU A 771 -10.37 -5.58 -27.15
CA LEU A 771 -10.77 -6.82 -26.45
C LEU A 771 -12.19 -6.72 -25.89
N GLN A 772 -12.50 -5.60 -25.20
CA GLN A 772 -13.84 -5.34 -24.65
C GLN A 772 -14.91 -5.35 -25.71
N LYS A 773 -14.67 -4.69 -26.87
CA LYS A 773 -15.63 -4.60 -27.95
C LYS A 773 -15.80 -5.93 -28.70
N GLY A 774 -14.75 -6.72 -28.81
CA GLY A 774 -14.73 -7.98 -29.56
C GLY A 774 -15.31 -9.15 -28.78
N THR A 775 -15.21 -9.15 -27.43
CA THR A 775 -15.72 -10.25 -26.62
C THR A 775 -17.22 -10.12 -26.41
N LYS A 776 -17.99 -11.01 -27.03
CA LYS A 776 -19.45 -11.02 -26.92
C LYS A 776 -19.90 -11.86 -25.73
N LYS A 777 -20.76 -11.29 -24.89
CA LYS A 777 -21.39 -12.06 -23.81
C LYS A 777 -22.33 -13.10 -24.39
N PRO A 778 -22.33 -14.32 -23.85
CA PRO A 778 -23.36 -15.31 -24.24
C PRO A 778 -24.75 -14.78 -23.88
N ARG A 779 -25.72 -15.10 -24.72
CA ARG A 779 -27.13 -14.83 -24.42
C ARG A 779 -27.60 -15.84 -23.38
N THR A 780 -27.74 -15.40 -22.15
CA THR A 780 -28.21 -16.22 -21.03
C THR A 780 -29.72 -16.00 -20.84
N ARG A 781 -30.45 -17.09 -20.61
CA ARG A 781 -31.87 -17.04 -20.25
C ARG A 781 -32.00 -16.85 -18.75
N LYS A 782 -32.85 -15.94 -18.31
CA LYS A 782 -33.22 -15.86 -16.88
C LYS A 782 -33.98 -17.14 -16.50
N ALA A 783 -33.51 -17.79 -15.44
CA ALA A 783 -34.21 -18.96 -14.91
C ALA A 783 -35.56 -18.54 -14.32
N LYS A 784 -36.57 -19.41 -14.47
CA LYS A 784 -37.88 -19.22 -13.84
C LYS A 784 -37.82 -19.60 -12.36
N ASP A 785 -38.77 -19.09 -11.56
CA ASP A 785 -38.79 -19.34 -10.11
C ASP A 785 -38.91 -20.85 -9.79
N GLU A 786 -39.69 -21.59 -10.56
CA GLU A 786 -39.83 -23.05 -10.41
C GLU A 786 -38.56 -23.86 -10.78
N GLU A 787 -37.61 -23.27 -11.47
CA GLU A 787 -36.30 -23.83 -11.77
C GLU A 787 -35.29 -23.57 -10.67
N LEU A 788 -35.50 -22.51 -9.86
CA LEU A 788 -34.59 -22.08 -8.81
C LEU A 788 -35.02 -22.50 -7.40
N PHE A 789 -36.34 -22.45 -7.12
CA PHE A 789 -36.85 -22.60 -5.76
C PHE A 789 -37.83 -23.76 -5.61
N ILE A 790 -37.70 -24.53 -4.51
CA ILE A 790 -38.54 -25.66 -4.18
C ILE A 790 -40.01 -25.27 -4.06
N PHE A 791 -40.29 -24.18 -3.33
CA PHE A 791 -41.66 -23.74 -3.08
C PHE A 791 -42.39 -23.23 -4.33
N ALA A 792 -41.65 -22.75 -5.33
CA ALA A 792 -42.22 -22.20 -6.54
C ALA A 792 -42.82 -23.30 -7.48
N ARG A 793 -42.55 -24.59 -7.19
CA ARG A 793 -43.16 -25.72 -7.88
C ARG A 793 -44.56 -26.05 -7.37
N GLU A 794 -44.97 -25.54 -6.21
CA GLU A 794 -46.31 -25.72 -5.71
C GLU A 794 -47.29 -24.90 -6.56
N LYS A 795 -48.41 -25.55 -6.97
CA LYS A 795 -49.45 -24.85 -7.70
C LYS A 795 -50.00 -23.69 -6.86
N ASP A 796 -50.17 -22.55 -7.47
CA ASP A 796 -50.72 -21.33 -6.86
C ASP A 796 -50.03 -20.88 -5.55
N TRP A 797 -48.69 -21.11 -5.47
CA TRP A 797 -47.91 -20.76 -4.25
C TRP A 797 -47.99 -19.29 -3.86
N GLN A 798 -48.11 -18.38 -4.83
CA GLN A 798 -48.27 -16.93 -4.58
C GLN A 798 -49.61 -16.60 -3.90
N ALA A 799 -50.66 -17.33 -4.29
CA ALA A 799 -51.99 -17.11 -3.70
C ALA A 799 -52.06 -17.58 -2.22
N LYS A 800 -51.10 -18.38 -1.77
CA LYS A 800 -50.98 -18.81 -0.37
C LYS A 800 -50.27 -17.77 0.53
N LEU A 801 -49.71 -16.71 -0.02
CA LEU A 801 -49.06 -15.65 0.74
C LEU A 801 -50.11 -14.73 1.37
N ASN A 802 -49.79 -14.19 2.56
CA ASN A 802 -50.65 -13.22 3.22
C ASN A 802 -50.57 -11.87 2.46
N PRO A 803 -51.68 -11.35 1.93
CA PRO A 803 -51.68 -10.13 1.10
C PRO A 803 -51.17 -8.89 1.88
N HIS A 804 -51.52 -8.75 3.15
CA HIS A 804 -51.09 -7.63 3.99
C HIS A 804 -49.59 -7.68 4.26
N THR A 805 -49.04 -8.88 4.54
CA THR A 805 -47.59 -9.04 4.69
C THR A 805 -46.85 -8.75 3.40
N LEU A 806 -47.42 -9.18 2.24
CA LEU A 806 -46.82 -8.89 0.93
C LEU A 806 -46.74 -7.39 0.64
N GLU A 807 -47.80 -6.66 0.96
CA GLU A 807 -47.87 -5.20 0.82
C GLU A 807 -46.82 -4.50 1.70
N ARG A 808 -46.67 -4.90 2.99
CA ARG A 808 -45.67 -4.36 3.89
C ARG A 808 -44.25 -4.66 3.45
N VAL A 809 -43.96 -5.88 2.97
CA VAL A 809 -42.66 -6.22 2.40
C VAL A 809 -42.39 -5.39 1.15
N GLY A 810 -43.40 -5.17 0.30
CA GLY A 810 -43.32 -4.32 -0.88
C GLY A 810 -42.93 -2.87 -0.52
N ALA A 811 -43.60 -2.29 0.47
CA ALA A 811 -43.28 -0.95 0.96
C ALA A 811 -41.84 -0.86 1.52
N LEU A 812 -41.38 -1.85 2.30
CA LEU A 812 -40.00 -1.90 2.78
C LEU A 812 -38.99 -1.97 1.62
N VAL A 813 -39.28 -2.75 0.58
CA VAL A 813 -38.42 -2.86 -0.60
C VAL A 813 -38.33 -1.53 -1.35
N GLU A 814 -39.45 -0.83 -1.53
CA GLU A 814 -39.47 0.51 -2.17
C GLU A 814 -38.67 1.53 -1.36
N ASP A 815 -38.82 1.53 -0.04
CA ASP A 815 -38.06 2.38 0.87
C ASP A 815 -36.55 2.10 0.80
N TYR A 816 -36.17 0.82 0.81
CA TYR A 816 -34.78 0.39 0.69
C TYR A 816 -34.15 0.81 -0.65
N GLU A 817 -34.87 0.63 -1.75
CA GLU A 817 -34.40 1.09 -3.07
C GLU A 817 -34.29 2.60 -3.15
N GLY A 818 -35.28 3.31 -2.58
CA GLY A 818 -35.23 4.77 -2.43
C GLY A 818 -33.96 5.20 -1.69
N CYS A 819 -33.62 4.51 -0.61
CA CYS A 819 -32.40 4.75 0.15
C CYS A 819 -31.13 4.49 -0.66
N LEU A 820 -31.02 3.34 -1.32
CA LEU A 820 -29.88 3.04 -2.18
C LEU A 820 -29.73 4.03 -3.34
N LYS A 821 -30.85 4.45 -3.95
CA LYS A 821 -30.86 5.47 -5.00
C LYS A 821 -30.37 6.82 -4.48
N ARG A 822 -30.73 7.20 -3.27
CA ARG A 822 -30.25 8.43 -2.61
C ARG A 822 -28.77 8.34 -2.31
N ILE A 823 -28.28 7.23 -1.74
CA ILE A 823 -26.84 6.99 -1.51
C ILE A 823 -26.07 7.12 -2.82
N ARG A 824 -26.57 6.57 -3.91
CA ARG A 824 -25.95 6.69 -5.24
C ARG A 824 -26.02 8.11 -5.82
N SER A 825 -27.12 8.82 -5.60
CA SER A 825 -27.31 10.20 -6.07
C SER A 825 -26.79 11.25 -5.09
N CYS A 826 -26.34 10.85 -3.91
CA CYS A 826 -25.75 11.74 -2.94
C CYS A 826 -24.45 12.32 -3.48
N ARG A 827 -24.56 13.52 -4.05
CA ARG A 827 -23.45 14.22 -4.72
C ARG A 827 -22.57 14.98 -3.75
N ALA A 828 -22.95 15.08 -2.48
CA ALA A 828 -22.14 15.86 -1.58
C ALA A 828 -22.21 15.33 -0.15
N PRO A 829 -21.09 15.19 0.49
CA PRO A 829 -20.96 15.59 1.87
C PRO A 829 -21.36 17.05 2.00
N ALA A 830 -21.58 17.52 3.23
CA ALA A 830 -21.94 18.88 3.54
C ALA A 830 -21.33 19.91 2.57
N LYS A 831 -22.02 21.03 2.35
CA LYS A 831 -21.58 22.12 1.44
C LYS A 831 -20.07 22.41 1.51
N GLU A 832 -19.52 22.21 2.67
CA GLU A 832 -18.14 22.40 3.06
C GLU A 832 -17.14 21.49 2.33
N HIS A 833 -17.37 20.20 2.34
CA HIS A 833 -16.49 19.26 1.65
C HIS A 833 -16.57 19.39 0.11
N LYS A 834 -17.72 19.74 -0.42
CA LYS A 834 -17.88 20.02 -1.83
C LYS A 834 -17.04 21.22 -2.26
N ARG A 835 -17.08 22.32 -1.49
CA ARG A 835 -16.30 23.52 -1.74
C ARG A 835 -14.80 23.22 -1.74
N LYS A 836 -14.33 22.50 -0.74
CA LYS A 836 -12.93 22.08 -0.63
C LYS A 836 -12.51 21.23 -1.85
N THR A 837 -13.30 20.22 -2.20
CA THR A 837 -13.02 19.37 -3.38
C THR A 837 -13.07 20.15 -4.68
N ASP A 838 -13.95 21.14 -4.80
CA ASP A 838 -14.02 21.99 -5.99
C ASP A 838 -12.81 22.94 -6.09
N ILE A 839 -12.33 23.47 -4.97
CA ILE A 839 -11.09 24.26 -4.91
C ILE A 839 -9.90 23.38 -5.33
N GLU A 840 -9.72 22.21 -4.74
CA GLU A 840 -8.67 21.26 -5.09
C GLU A 840 -8.71 20.93 -6.58
N ARG A 841 -9.88 20.66 -7.13
CA ARG A 841 -10.07 20.36 -8.55
C ARG A 841 -9.72 21.53 -9.47
N ILE A 842 -10.07 22.75 -9.08
CA ILE A 842 -9.77 23.96 -9.85
C ILE A 842 -8.27 24.22 -9.84
N LEU A 843 -7.63 24.12 -8.69
CA LEU A 843 -6.17 24.25 -8.55
C LEU A 843 -5.42 23.19 -9.36
N TYR A 844 -5.88 21.94 -9.31
CA TYR A 844 -5.34 20.84 -10.11
C TYR A 844 -5.44 21.10 -11.62
N ARG A 845 -6.62 21.49 -12.10
CA ARG A 845 -6.83 21.80 -13.52
C ARG A 845 -5.90 22.90 -14.03
N ARG A 846 -5.46 23.77 -13.13
CA ARG A 846 -4.62 24.91 -13.46
C ARG A 846 -3.13 24.71 -13.16
N GLY A 847 -2.77 23.54 -12.63
CA GLY A 847 -1.39 23.19 -12.25
C GLY A 847 -0.87 24.05 -11.10
N GLN A 848 -1.76 24.49 -10.21
CA GLN A 848 -1.44 25.39 -9.08
C GLN A 848 -1.60 24.71 -7.72
N GLU A 849 -1.88 23.42 -7.70
CA GLU A 849 -2.04 22.61 -6.50
C GLU A 849 -0.80 22.63 -5.59
N ASP A 850 0.39 22.82 -6.20
CA ASP A 850 1.66 22.93 -5.48
C ASP A 850 1.94 24.32 -4.87
N VAL A 851 1.18 25.34 -5.31
CA VAL A 851 1.43 26.74 -4.98
C VAL A 851 0.45 27.24 -3.93
N TYR A 852 -0.78 26.78 -3.99
CA TYR A 852 -1.85 27.19 -3.08
C TYR A 852 -2.38 26.02 -2.28
N ASP A 853 -2.62 26.30 -1.00
CA ASP A 853 -3.24 25.35 -0.09
C ASP A 853 -4.77 25.37 -0.27
N PRO A 854 -5.39 24.25 -0.68
CA PRO A 854 -6.84 24.17 -0.81
C PRO A 854 -7.58 24.49 0.49
N ASP A 855 -7.00 24.10 1.64
CA ASP A 855 -7.64 24.30 2.95
C ASP A 855 -7.57 25.77 3.38
N GLU A 856 -6.44 26.45 3.13
CA GLU A 856 -6.30 27.87 3.38
C GLU A 856 -7.22 28.68 2.46
N LEU A 857 -7.25 28.36 1.18
CA LEU A 857 -8.17 28.99 0.24
C LEU A 857 -9.63 28.77 0.64
N TYR A 858 -9.95 27.56 1.04
CA TYR A 858 -11.30 27.25 1.49
C TYR A 858 -11.69 28.04 2.74
N ALA A 859 -10.83 28.08 3.76
CA ALA A 859 -11.04 28.89 4.96
C ALA A 859 -11.21 30.39 4.62
N LEU A 860 -10.36 30.90 3.73
CA LEU A 860 -10.43 32.28 3.26
C LEU A 860 -11.75 32.58 2.52
N PHE A 861 -12.22 31.65 1.67
CA PHE A 861 -13.50 31.80 0.97
C PHE A 861 -14.72 31.64 1.87
N GLN A 862 -14.60 30.98 3.01
CA GLN A 862 -15.68 30.89 4.01
C GLN A 862 -15.91 32.21 4.73
N THR A 863 -14.86 33.01 4.91
CA THR A 863 -14.96 34.30 5.61
C THR A 863 -15.65 35.37 4.76
N VAL A 864 -15.76 35.16 3.45
CA VAL A 864 -16.32 36.15 2.51
C VAL A 864 -17.71 35.71 2.06
N ASP A 865 -18.67 36.61 2.17
CA ASP A 865 -20.05 36.45 1.72
C ASP A 865 -20.07 36.17 0.20
N SER A 866 -20.97 35.29 -0.26
CA SER A 866 -21.15 34.94 -1.66
C SER A 866 -21.46 36.15 -2.56
N GLU A 867 -22.11 37.16 -2.03
CA GLU A 867 -22.40 38.43 -2.73
C GLU A 867 -21.12 39.24 -2.94
N ILE A 868 -20.22 39.27 -1.93
CA ILE A 868 -18.91 39.92 -2.00
C ILE A 868 -18.04 39.21 -3.01
N LEU A 869 -17.99 37.86 -2.99
CA LEU A 869 -17.25 37.07 -3.96
C LEU A 869 -17.71 37.33 -5.39
N SER A 870 -19.01 37.40 -5.64
CA SER A 870 -19.58 37.70 -6.96
C SER A 870 -19.18 39.10 -7.42
N LYS A 871 -19.23 40.11 -6.54
CA LYS A 871 -18.82 41.47 -6.83
C LYS A 871 -17.32 41.58 -7.11
N LEU A 872 -16.48 40.88 -6.30
CA LEU A 872 -15.04 40.82 -6.48
C LEU A 872 -14.68 40.20 -7.83
N ARG A 873 -15.37 39.13 -8.22
CA ARG A 873 -15.22 38.48 -9.53
C ARG A 873 -15.51 39.44 -10.70
N SER A 874 -16.63 40.16 -10.65
CA SER A 874 -17.02 41.13 -11.67
C SER A 874 -16.00 42.25 -11.75
N ALA A 875 -15.60 42.79 -10.61
CA ALA A 875 -14.62 43.87 -10.53
C ALA A 875 -13.24 43.47 -11.05
N ILE A 876 -12.72 42.28 -10.72
CA ILE A 876 -11.47 41.76 -11.27
C ILE A 876 -11.51 41.63 -12.79
N ARG A 877 -12.63 41.23 -13.35
CA ARG A 877 -12.82 41.13 -14.82
C ARG A 877 -12.94 42.48 -15.50
N GLU A 878 -13.68 43.39 -14.91
CA GLU A 878 -14.00 44.71 -15.52
C GLU A 878 -12.85 45.69 -15.41
N GLU A 879 -12.11 45.70 -14.28
CA GLU A 879 -11.11 46.73 -13.99
C GLU A 879 -9.69 46.41 -14.50
N ASN A 880 -9.50 45.36 -15.30
CA ASN A 880 -8.18 44.97 -15.80
C ASN A 880 -7.11 44.90 -14.71
N TRP A 881 -7.44 44.21 -13.64
CA TRP A 881 -6.63 44.04 -12.43
C TRP A 881 -5.11 43.86 -12.68
N HIS A 882 -4.76 43.05 -13.69
CA HIS A 882 -3.38 42.75 -14.06
C HIS A 882 -2.58 43.96 -14.56
N LEU A 883 -3.25 45.05 -14.96
CA LEU A 883 -2.63 46.29 -15.44
C LEU A 883 -2.57 47.37 -14.35
N MET A 884 -3.23 47.18 -13.21
CA MET A 884 -3.24 48.16 -12.10
C MET A 884 -1.90 48.22 -11.39
N PRO A 885 -1.41 49.43 -11.04
CA PRO A 885 -0.33 49.57 -10.09
C PRO A 885 -0.65 49.02 -8.70
N GLU A 886 0.35 48.60 -7.94
CA GLU A 886 0.22 47.97 -6.62
C GLU A 886 -0.66 48.76 -5.65
N ALA A 887 -0.39 50.07 -5.52
CA ALA A 887 -1.18 50.93 -4.65
C ALA A 887 -2.67 51.06 -5.05
N GLN A 888 -2.99 50.91 -6.34
CA GLN A 888 -4.37 50.89 -6.78
C GLN A 888 -5.07 49.55 -6.51
N ARG A 889 -4.33 48.46 -6.55
CA ARG A 889 -4.87 47.13 -6.19
C ARG A 889 -5.18 47.06 -4.70
N GLU A 890 -4.28 47.59 -3.88
CA GLU A 890 -4.50 47.66 -2.44
C GLU A 890 -5.75 48.48 -2.11
N ALA A 891 -5.88 49.68 -2.70
CA ALA A 891 -7.08 50.49 -2.52
C ALA A 891 -8.37 49.81 -3.04
N PHE A 892 -8.26 49.02 -4.11
CA PHE A 892 -9.37 48.24 -4.64
C PHE A 892 -9.78 47.13 -3.68
N LEU A 893 -8.84 46.36 -3.14
CA LEU A 893 -9.12 45.30 -2.19
C LEU A 893 -9.70 45.81 -0.88
N LEU A 894 -9.16 46.87 -0.31
CA LEU A 894 -9.69 47.53 0.89
C LEU A 894 -11.14 47.98 0.75
N ARG A 895 -11.60 48.21 -0.46
CA ARG A 895 -13.01 48.55 -0.74
C ARG A 895 -13.97 47.35 -0.60
N TRP A 896 -13.48 46.15 -0.79
CA TRP A 896 -14.34 44.97 -0.91
C TRP A 896 -14.15 43.92 0.19
N LEU A 897 -13.05 43.94 0.92
CA LEU A 897 -12.68 42.93 1.90
C LEU A 897 -12.64 43.48 3.32
N PRO A 898 -13.04 42.70 4.33
CA PRO A 898 -12.90 43.10 5.74
C PRO A 898 -11.43 43.29 6.15
N GLY A 899 -11.18 44.21 7.09
CA GLY A 899 -9.84 44.67 7.40
C GLY A 899 -8.87 43.65 7.96
N GLU A 900 -9.34 42.66 8.71
CA GLU A 900 -8.48 41.61 9.29
C GLU A 900 -8.06 40.54 8.25
N GLU A 901 -8.86 40.37 7.19
CA GLU A 901 -8.63 39.37 6.14
C GLU A 901 -7.91 39.98 4.92
N PHE A 902 -7.71 41.29 4.94
CA PHE A 902 -7.14 42.02 3.82
C PHE A 902 -5.73 41.55 3.44
N GLU A 903 -4.86 41.33 4.42
CA GLU A 903 -3.46 40.92 4.17
C GLU A 903 -3.42 39.54 3.51
N GLU A 904 -4.28 38.60 3.92
CA GLU A 904 -4.36 37.28 3.36
C GLU A 904 -4.87 37.28 1.91
N TRP A 905 -5.86 38.09 1.60
CA TRP A 905 -6.35 38.28 0.24
C TRP A 905 -5.35 39.05 -0.63
N TYR A 906 -4.65 40.02 -0.05
CA TYR A 906 -3.63 40.76 -0.75
C TYR A 906 -2.48 39.86 -1.16
N ASP A 907 -1.95 39.06 -0.24
CA ASP A 907 -0.89 38.11 -0.52
C ASP A 907 -1.32 37.06 -1.56
N LEU A 908 -2.52 36.53 -1.44
CA LEU A 908 -3.07 35.59 -2.40
C LEU A 908 -3.13 36.21 -3.80
N LEU A 909 -3.65 37.42 -3.92
CA LEU A 909 -3.79 38.11 -5.20
C LEU A 909 -2.43 38.54 -5.79
N MET A 910 -1.46 38.90 -4.95
CA MET A 910 -0.12 39.24 -5.39
C MET A 910 0.66 38.02 -5.87
N ASP A 911 0.46 36.87 -5.24
CA ASP A 911 1.05 35.61 -5.66
C ASP A 911 0.54 35.14 -7.01
N PHE A 912 -0.73 35.31 -7.31
CA PHE A 912 -1.30 35.04 -8.64
C PHE A 912 -0.73 35.95 -9.74
N ARG A 913 -0.06 37.02 -9.38
CA ARG A 913 0.61 37.90 -10.35
C ARG A 913 1.65 37.16 -11.19
N GLN A 914 2.32 36.17 -10.62
CA GLN A 914 3.34 35.38 -11.33
C GLN A 914 2.71 34.46 -12.39
N TYR A 915 1.46 34.08 -12.23
CA TYR A 915 0.73 33.12 -13.06
C TYR A 915 -0.34 33.73 -13.97
N GLY A 916 -0.53 35.02 -13.89
CA GLY A 916 -1.52 35.76 -14.67
C GLY A 916 -2.86 35.93 -13.97
N PHE A 917 -3.25 37.16 -13.75
CA PHE A 917 -4.48 37.55 -13.02
C PHE A 917 -5.80 37.09 -13.66
N ARG A 918 -5.79 36.74 -14.96
CA ARG A 918 -6.95 36.07 -15.58
C ARG A 918 -7.32 34.78 -14.84
N MET A 919 -6.34 34.05 -14.33
CA MET A 919 -6.56 32.79 -13.63
C MET A 919 -7.20 32.99 -12.25
N LEU A 920 -6.93 34.09 -11.56
CA LEU A 920 -7.57 34.37 -10.28
C LEU A 920 -9.07 34.63 -10.44
N GLY A 921 -9.41 35.50 -11.40
CA GLY A 921 -10.83 35.77 -11.72
C GLY A 921 -11.59 34.50 -12.09
N ASP A 922 -10.92 33.60 -12.81
CA ASP A 922 -11.50 32.29 -13.16
C ASP A 922 -11.61 31.34 -11.96
N VAL A 923 -10.60 31.33 -11.07
CA VAL A 923 -10.67 30.50 -9.84
C VAL A 923 -11.78 30.98 -8.92
N VAL A 924 -11.84 32.27 -8.63
CA VAL A 924 -12.93 32.88 -7.84
C VAL A 924 -14.29 32.62 -8.49
N GLY A 925 -14.36 32.76 -9.81
CA GLY A 925 -15.59 32.52 -10.56
C GLY A 925 -16.02 31.07 -10.55
N ASP A 926 -15.09 30.12 -10.74
CA ASP A 926 -15.42 28.70 -10.76
C ASP A 926 -15.87 28.21 -9.36
N ILE A 927 -15.33 28.80 -8.28
CA ILE A 927 -15.77 28.52 -6.91
C ILE A 927 -17.17 29.07 -6.66
N ASP A 928 -17.46 30.29 -7.11
CA ASP A 928 -18.78 30.90 -6.99
C ASP A 928 -19.82 30.13 -7.82
N ASP A 929 -19.50 29.76 -9.05
CA ASP A 929 -20.37 28.95 -9.91
C ASP A 929 -20.63 27.56 -9.30
N ALA A 930 -19.62 26.93 -8.67
CA ALA A 930 -19.78 25.68 -7.95
C ALA A 930 -20.68 25.82 -6.71
N ASN A 931 -20.67 26.99 -6.05
CA ASN A 931 -21.53 27.28 -4.91
C ASN A 931 -22.99 27.54 -5.33
N ASN A 932 -23.20 28.20 -6.46
CA ASN A 932 -24.52 28.58 -6.95
C ASN A 932 -25.21 27.49 -7.80
N GLY A 933 -24.44 26.61 -8.47
CA GLY A 933 -24.93 25.54 -9.34
C GLY A 933 -25.46 24.30 -8.61
N ALA A 934 -25.50 24.30 -7.29
CA ALA A 934 -26.09 23.21 -6.53
C ALA A 934 -27.61 23.34 -6.47
N ASP A 935 -28.29 22.95 -7.54
CA ASP A 935 -29.72 22.72 -7.53
C ASP A 935 -30.06 21.80 -6.34
N ARG A 936 -30.72 22.37 -5.35
CA ARG A 936 -31.36 21.66 -4.25
C ARG A 936 -32.49 20.82 -4.86
N LYS A 937 -32.19 19.65 -5.39
CA LYS A 937 -33.23 18.63 -5.57
C LYS A 937 -33.79 18.35 -4.19
N GLN A 938 -34.98 18.81 -3.94
CA GLN A 938 -35.74 18.55 -2.73
C GLN A 938 -35.73 17.04 -2.50
N VAL A 939 -35.19 16.65 -1.36
CA VAL A 939 -35.22 15.27 -0.87
C VAL A 939 -36.69 15.02 -0.50
N HIS A 940 -37.43 14.36 -1.37
CA HIS A 940 -38.73 13.84 -1.00
C HIS A 940 -38.55 12.76 0.06
N ARG A 941 -39.22 12.92 1.18
CA ARG A 941 -39.29 11.90 2.23
C ARG A 941 -40.02 10.68 1.63
N VAL A 942 -39.40 9.52 1.74
CA VAL A 942 -39.96 8.22 1.44
C VAL A 942 -39.89 7.40 2.70
N GLY A 943 -41.03 6.83 3.15
CA GLY A 943 -41.14 5.94 4.29
C GLY A 943 -41.62 6.58 5.61
N ASP A 944 -42.55 5.90 6.26
CA ASP A 944 -43.16 6.32 7.51
C ASP A 944 -42.37 5.99 8.78
N SER A 945 -41.17 5.39 8.66
CA SER A 945 -40.30 5.07 9.79
C SER A 945 -39.37 6.25 10.07
N GLU A 946 -39.65 6.99 11.16
CA GLU A 946 -38.80 8.10 11.63
C GLU A 946 -37.35 7.65 11.90
N ALA A 947 -37.17 6.43 12.44
CA ALA A 947 -35.84 5.86 12.71
C ALA A 947 -35.04 5.61 11.42
N PHE A 948 -35.69 5.07 10.39
CA PHE A 948 -35.06 4.83 9.09
C PHE A 948 -34.73 6.14 8.36
N ALA A 949 -35.64 7.14 8.43
CA ALA A 949 -35.39 8.46 7.87
C ALA A 949 -34.23 9.19 8.58
N ALA A 950 -34.14 9.09 9.91
CA ALA A 950 -33.04 9.68 10.70
C ALA A 950 -31.70 9.01 10.40
N MET A 951 -31.65 7.68 10.33
CA MET A 951 -30.47 6.91 9.96
C MET A 951 -30.04 7.28 8.53
N MET A 952 -30.96 7.38 7.60
CA MET A 952 -30.67 7.76 6.23
C MET A 952 -30.11 9.18 6.10
N GLN A 953 -30.62 10.12 6.88
CA GLN A 953 -30.11 11.49 6.89
C GLN A 953 -28.65 11.53 7.35
N ALA A 954 -28.31 10.78 8.42
CA ALA A 954 -26.93 10.67 8.90
C ALA A 954 -25.99 10.08 7.85
N TYR A 955 -26.46 9.12 7.05
CA TYR A 955 -25.64 8.52 5.98
C TYR A 955 -25.54 9.41 4.72
N ILE A 956 -26.59 10.14 4.39
CA ILE A 956 -26.60 11.07 3.23
C ILE A 956 -25.62 12.21 3.47
N ASP A 957 -25.53 12.69 4.72
CA ASP A 957 -24.64 13.79 5.08
C ASP A 957 -23.18 13.37 5.21
N HIS A 958 -22.88 12.06 5.14
CA HIS A 958 -21.52 11.56 5.32
C HIS A 958 -20.70 11.54 4.01
N PRO A 959 -19.43 11.96 4.05
CA PRO A 959 -18.56 12.05 2.86
C PRO A 959 -18.39 10.73 2.08
N ARG A 960 -18.58 9.59 2.74
CA ARG A 960 -18.41 8.25 2.17
C ARG A 960 -19.72 7.46 2.18
N ALA A 961 -20.80 8.06 1.68
CA ALA A 961 -22.12 7.43 1.66
C ALA A 961 -22.13 6.01 1.05
N LYS A 962 -21.24 5.73 0.08
CA LYS A 962 -21.11 4.39 -0.52
C LYS A 962 -20.79 3.26 0.49
N TYR A 963 -20.08 3.57 1.59
CA TYR A 963 -19.73 2.58 2.62
C TYR A 963 -20.90 2.24 3.56
N TYR A 964 -22.01 2.96 3.47
CA TYR A 964 -23.18 2.71 4.30
C TYR A 964 -24.21 1.78 3.68
N ARG A 965 -23.94 1.29 2.45
CA ARG A 965 -24.84 0.32 1.79
C ARG A 965 -25.08 -0.92 2.67
N ASP A 966 -24.02 -1.46 3.30
CA ASP A 966 -24.12 -2.63 4.16
C ASP A 966 -24.87 -2.33 5.46
N ALA A 967 -24.73 -1.11 6.01
CA ALA A 967 -25.49 -0.67 7.17
C ALA A 967 -26.99 -0.54 6.85
N VAL A 968 -27.31 0.03 5.69
CA VAL A 968 -28.71 0.15 5.19
C VAL A 968 -29.31 -1.24 4.93
N ALA A 969 -28.54 -2.17 4.37
CA ALA A 969 -28.98 -3.55 4.16
C ALA A 969 -29.26 -4.27 5.49
N ARG A 970 -28.41 -4.03 6.50
CA ARG A 970 -28.58 -4.59 7.86
C ARG A 970 -29.85 -4.09 8.51
N GLU A 971 -30.13 -2.78 8.40
CA GLU A 971 -31.33 -2.21 8.97
C GLU A 971 -32.60 -2.63 8.22
N GLY A 972 -32.55 -2.67 6.89
CA GLY A 972 -33.64 -3.25 6.08
C GLY A 972 -33.96 -4.70 6.48
N ARG A 973 -32.92 -5.48 6.81
CA ARG A 973 -33.10 -6.83 7.36
C ARG A 973 -33.76 -6.83 8.74
N ASN A 974 -33.41 -5.91 9.63
CA ASN A 974 -34.04 -5.79 10.93
C ASN A 974 -35.52 -5.47 10.81
N LEU A 975 -35.88 -4.53 9.95
CA LEU A 975 -37.26 -4.19 9.66
C LEU A 975 -38.01 -5.35 8.96
N MET A 976 -37.33 -6.13 8.11
CA MET A 976 -37.92 -7.34 7.53
C MET A 976 -38.33 -8.35 8.60
N LYS A 977 -37.53 -8.53 9.67
CA LYS A 977 -37.84 -9.43 10.80
C LYS A 977 -39.11 -9.01 11.53
N GLU A 978 -39.42 -7.72 11.60
CA GLU A 978 -40.62 -7.21 12.23
C GLU A 978 -41.89 -7.43 11.42
N ILE A 979 -41.71 -7.51 10.09
CA ILE A 979 -42.83 -7.68 9.14
C ILE A 979 -43.16 -9.17 8.93
N VAL A 980 -42.13 -10.00 8.80
CA VAL A 980 -42.31 -11.42 8.44
C VAL A 980 -41.24 -12.30 9.10
N ASN A 981 -41.62 -13.51 9.46
CA ASN A 981 -40.62 -14.50 9.83
C ASN A 981 -39.61 -14.69 8.69
N LEU A 982 -38.35 -14.49 8.97
CA LEU A 982 -37.30 -14.51 7.95
C LEU A 982 -37.27 -15.82 7.14
N ASN A 983 -37.66 -16.95 7.72
CA ASN A 983 -37.79 -18.24 7.02
C ASN A 983 -38.79 -18.16 5.83
N HIS A 984 -39.73 -17.26 5.86
CA HIS A 984 -40.71 -17.02 4.80
C HIS A 984 -40.35 -15.83 3.92
N ALA A 985 -39.43 -14.96 4.31
CA ALA A 985 -39.06 -13.74 3.59
C ALA A 985 -38.62 -14.04 2.15
N VAL A 986 -37.95 -15.16 1.91
CA VAL A 986 -37.53 -15.59 0.56
C VAL A 986 -38.72 -15.65 -0.39
N ARG A 987 -39.85 -16.23 0.06
CA ARG A 987 -41.07 -16.38 -0.76
C ARG A 987 -41.69 -15.03 -1.14
N TYR A 988 -41.71 -14.07 -0.18
CA TYR A 988 -42.26 -12.74 -0.39
C TYR A 988 -41.41 -11.93 -1.36
N LEU A 989 -40.09 -11.96 -1.21
CA LEU A 989 -39.19 -11.27 -2.12
C LEU A 989 -39.24 -11.84 -3.56
N VAL A 990 -39.35 -13.17 -3.69
CA VAL A 990 -39.51 -13.80 -5.00
C VAL A 990 -40.87 -13.44 -5.61
N ALA A 991 -41.94 -13.42 -4.83
CA ALA A 991 -43.26 -13.01 -5.30
C ALA A 991 -43.33 -11.56 -5.81
N LEU A 992 -42.53 -10.68 -5.22
CA LEU A 992 -42.33 -9.30 -5.65
C LEU A 992 -41.39 -9.15 -6.86
N GLY A 993 -40.82 -10.26 -7.36
CA GLY A 993 -39.85 -10.24 -8.45
C GLY A 993 -38.47 -9.68 -8.05
N ARG A 994 -38.16 -9.64 -6.75
CA ARG A 994 -36.97 -9.03 -6.18
C ARG A 994 -35.98 -10.07 -5.68
N ARG A 995 -35.61 -11.01 -6.56
CA ARG A 995 -34.57 -12.02 -6.25
C ARG A 995 -33.20 -11.42 -5.98
N ASP A 996 -32.93 -10.26 -6.52
CA ASP A 996 -31.69 -9.48 -6.29
C ASP A 996 -31.52 -9.11 -4.80
N LEU A 997 -32.58 -8.81 -4.08
CA LEU A 997 -32.57 -8.42 -2.68
C LEU A 997 -32.47 -9.60 -1.69
N LEU A 998 -32.60 -10.82 -2.14
CA LEU A 998 -32.38 -12.00 -1.32
C LEU A 998 -30.97 -11.97 -0.69
N TRP A 999 -29.98 -11.52 -1.44
CA TRP A 999 -28.57 -11.44 -1.03
C TRP A 999 -28.26 -10.32 -0.05
N ASP A 1000 -29.10 -9.29 -0.03
CA ASP A 1000 -28.96 -8.18 0.91
C ASP A 1000 -29.71 -8.46 2.22
N PHE A 1001 -30.88 -9.12 2.17
CA PHE A 1001 -31.72 -9.32 3.32
C PHE A 1001 -31.61 -10.69 4.01
N VAL A 1002 -31.51 -11.77 3.24
CA VAL A 1002 -31.64 -13.14 3.77
C VAL A 1002 -30.66 -14.16 3.10
N PRO A 1003 -29.39 -13.84 2.91
CA PRO A 1003 -28.45 -14.68 2.17
C PRO A 1003 -28.35 -16.11 2.74
N GLU A 1004 -28.36 -16.25 4.06
CA GLU A 1004 -28.26 -17.54 4.75
C GLU A 1004 -29.50 -18.45 4.62
N LEU A 1005 -30.62 -17.91 4.18
CA LEU A 1005 -31.87 -18.65 4.02
C LEU A 1005 -32.14 -19.07 2.60
N ILE A 1006 -31.41 -18.54 1.63
CA ILE A 1006 -31.57 -18.87 0.21
C ILE A 1006 -31.32 -20.36 0.02
N GLU A 1007 -30.22 -20.88 0.55
CA GLU A 1007 -29.79 -22.28 0.41
C GLU A 1007 -30.87 -23.29 0.77
N ARG A 1008 -31.69 -22.99 1.81
CA ARG A 1008 -32.76 -23.89 2.28
C ARG A 1008 -33.96 -23.98 1.32
N ASN A 1009 -34.09 -22.97 0.47
CA ASN A 1009 -35.21 -22.83 -0.47
C ASN A 1009 -34.82 -23.20 -1.89
N VAL A 1010 -33.52 -23.43 -2.16
CA VAL A 1010 -33.01 -23.74 -3.51
C VAL A 1010 -33.38 -25.16 -3.93
N LEU A 1011 -33.85 -25.26 -5.15
CA LEU A 1011 -34.07 -26.54 -5.80
C LEU A 1011 -32.71 -27.20 -6.13
N GLU A 1012 -32.43 -28.36 -5.60
CA GLU A 1012 -31.22 -29.09 -5.93
C GLU A 1012 -31.36 -29.73 -7.33
N VAL A 1013 -30.43 -29.38 -8.21
CA VAL A 1013 -30.31 -29.96 -9.55
C VAL A 1013 -29.14 -30.92 -9.51
N LYS A 1014 -29.40 -32.23 -9.64
CA LYS A 1014 -28.34 -33.22 -9.83
C LYS A 1014 -27.73 -32.99 -11.20
N GLU A 1015 -26.43 -32.74 -11.23
CA GLU A 1015 -25.69 -32.80 -12.49
C GLU A 1015 -25.74 -34.27 -12.97
N ASP A 1016 -26.25 -34.46 -14.16
CA ASP A 1016 -26.04 -35.74 -14.85
C ASP A 1016 -24.54 -35.86 -15.09
N ALA A 1017 -23.90 -36.85 -14.49
CA ALA A 1017 -22.47 -37.11 -14.45
C ALA A 1017 -21.81 -37.22 -15.83
#